data_1ba615bbaa27278f809290fac3af6fce
#
_entry.id   1ba615bbaa27278f809290fac3af6fce
#
_cell.length_a   1.000
_cell.length_b   1.000
_cell.length_c   1.000
_cell.angle_alpha   90.00
_cell.angle_beta   90.00
_cell.angle_gamma   90.00
#
_symmetry.space_group_name_H-M   'P 1'
#
loop_
_entity.id
_entity.type
_entity.pdbx_description
1 polymer ?
#
loop_
_entity_poly.entity_id
_entity_poly.type
_entity_poly.pdbx_seq_one_letter_code
_entity_poly.pdbx_strand_id
1 'polypeptide(L)'
;MYYYWEQSSDLIKMLIEYDIKRAEIITDSKRNYNTKKYDKYIVLGSGFDTETSRIKTIKYDTAYVYHWQFSLGKREYMGRSLKSFDEFFNFILSKIPYDCKILCFVANLGYDYYFCKNHFIKYEVSKHFEKTVRNPLVIEIANKIVFRECLGLFGRSLAQIAEDFCETKKLKGDLDYDLCRLSNTPLKEEEIQYCDNDVKILSELGEYVFQNYFGENDSLPLTAISELRNDVKKEMGDRYFEIKTEIQSWMPDDEEDYYLFRQWLFKGGLCGTNSLLMDKHLKDIAHADFDSHYPSCMNHFLYPMGKPIRTSTDNFMSERKPYIAVIKFSDLRSKTTHSILSSHKAMDLSREKLKNYSSIVIDNGRIWRADEITFCVNDIEFQSICQAYNFDVEKTEIIACWEFERYGRLPYYLLNVLNREYRKKTELKKNGKSNTLQYMFAKNKVNGMFGMTCTALYMDEFIIDDYGEIMPKRDELGNRVKRSYQDAIKSVFLSPFWGMWITSYARSLLINFIVKFPNCIVQYDTDSIFFRTNSNESKRLLEYIEKYNVECKELNNEIFDGDTYFSKLGTFELDKYLMTDFKGLGSKRYMYRQFDEKEEDFVIKSVVAGCRKGTILEQFKFDTGLEPEENLDKLFNYFKDGLKIDKEHSKKLSSTYIPKGYYDGKDSIDIWYSDYNNNLEKITLESAVVLKPIEFNMGVSDIHVRFYKTIQNIYNNMPAEHCKIFEQIMDSFELEELQDD
;
A
#
# COMPACT_ATOMS: atom_id res chain seq x y z
N MET A 1 -9.36 31.64 15.08
CA MET A 1 -8.97 32.37 16.32
C MET A 1 -8.77 31.31 17.40
N TYR A 2 -7.55 31.23 17.93
CA TYR A 2 -7.16 30.22 18.89
C TYR A 2 -7.23 30.73 20.33
N TYR A 3 -7.50 29.83 21.29
CA TYR A 3 -7.65 30.11 22.71
C TYR A 3 -6.85 29.09 23.53
N TYR A 4 -5.96 29.57 24.40
CA TYR A 4 -5.22 28.72 25.33
C TYR A 4 -6.02 28.40 26.58
N TRP A 5 -6.15 27.11 26.93
CA TRP A 5 -6.90 26.65 28.10
C TRP A 5 -6.37 27.26 29.41
N GLU A 6 -5.05 27.27 29.55
CA GLU A 6 -4.40 27.79 30.74
C GLU A 6 -4.64 29.28 30.99
N GLN A 7 -4.99 30.02 29.92
CA GLN A 7 -5.21 31.49 29.99
C GLN A 7 -6.67 31.88 30.00
N SER A 8 -7.54 31.07 29.40
CA SER A 8 -8.89 31.47 29.06
C SER A 8 -9.93 30.36 29.27
N SER A 9 -9.74 29.44 30.23
CA SER A 9 -10.58 28.25 30.38
C SER A 9 -12.06 28.57 30.58
N ASP A 10 -12.42 29.65 31.33
CA ASP A 10 -13.81 30.01 31.53
C ASP A 10 -14.48 30.55 30.27
N LEU A 11 -13.77 31.33 29.46
CA LEU A 11 -14.24 31.77 28.15
C LEU A 11 -14.41 30.58 27.23
N ILE A 12 -13.44 29.68 27.18
CA ILE A 12 -13.48 28.46 26.35
C ILE A 12 -14.73 27.62 26.72
N LYS A 13 -14.99 27.43 28.00
CA LYS A 13 -16.16 26.69 28.46
C LYS A 13 -17.46 27.31 27.96
N MET A 14 -17.59 28.62 28.02
CA MET A 14 -18.75 29.35 27.51
C MET A 14 -18.91 29.20 25.99
N LEU A 15 -17.83 29.29 25.24
CA LEU A 15 -17.82 29.17 23.80
C LEU A 15 -18.21 27.74 23.35
N ILE A 16 -17.66 26.70 23.96
CA ILE A 16 -18.00 25.30 23.67
C ILE A 16 -19.48 25.04 23.92
N GLU A 17 -20.01 25.49 25.10
CA GLU A 17 -21.45 25.35 25.41
C GLU A 17 -22.33 26.06 24.40
N TYR A 18 -21.93 27.26 23.99
CA TYR A 18 -22.65 28.04 22.99
C TYR A 18 -22.74 27.32 21.66
N ASP A 19 -21.59 26.79 21.17
CA ASP A 19 -21.51 26.13 19.90
C ASP A 19 -22.28 24.82 19.86
N ILE A 20 -22.11 23.96 20.89
CA ILE A 20 -22.81 22.68 20.99
C ILE A 20 -24.33 22.87 21.07
N LYS A 21 -24.81 23.89 21.82
CA LYS A 21 -26.25 24.16 21.96
C LYS A 21 -26.92 24.66 20.68
N ARG A 22 -26.16 25.28 19.77
CA ARG A 22 -26.70 25.88 18.54
C ARG A 22 -26.49 25.02 17.31
N ALA A 23 -25.63 24.00 17.42
CA ALA A 23 -25.32 23.12 16.32
C ALA A 23 -26.53 22.28 15.93
N GLU A 24 -26.68 22.03 14.66
CA GLU A 24 -27.60 21.05 14.11
C GLU A 24 -27.17 19.64 14.52
N ILE A 25 -28.14 18.73 14.63
CA ILE A 25 -27.92 17.32 14.92
C ILE A 25 -28.42 16.51 13.74
N ILE A 26 -27.54 15.69 13.17
CA ILE A 26 -27.91 14.75 12.12
C ILE A 26 -27.83 13.31 12.63
N THR A 27 -28.63 12.44 12.02
CA THR A 27 -28.64 11.00 12.34
C THR A 27 -27.92 10.23 11.24
N ASP A 28 -26.99 9.33 11.62
CA ASP A 28 -26.33 8.44 10.67
C ASP A 28 -27.37 7.56 9.96
N SER A 29 -27.17 7.29 8.67
CA SER A 29 -28.05 6.40 7.90
C SER A 29 -27.85 4.92 8.25
N LYS A 30 -26.74 4.56 8.90
CA LYS A 30 -26.43 3.20 9.32
C LYS A 30 -26.59 3.00 10.83
N ARG A 31 -27.15 1.84 11.17
CA ARG A 31 -27.21 1.42 12.58
C ARG A 31 -25.80 1.05 13.07
N ASN A 32 -25.49 1.51 14.25
CA ASN A 32 -24.30 1.06 14.98
C ASN A 32 -24.40 -0.46 15.23
N TYR A 33 -23.33 -1.19 14.90
CA TYR A 33 -23.33 -2.64 15.03
C TYR A 33 -23.55 -3.13 16.47
N ASN A 34 -22.95 -2.45 17.44
CA ASN A 34 -23.00 -2.83 18.85
C ASN A 34 -24.32 -2.44 19.50
N THR A 35 -24.73 -1.19 19.35
CA THR A 35 -25.93 -0.66 20.03
C THR A 35 -27.24 -0.94 19.29
N LYS A 36 -27.18 -1.32 18.00
CA LYS A 36 -28.32 -1.47 17.08
C LYS A 36 -29.15 -0.19 16.90
N LYS A 37 -28.67 0.96 17.38
CA LYS A 37 -29.26 2.29 17.23
C LYS A 37 -28.51 3.08 16.14
N TYR A 38 -29.14 4.15 15.67
CA TYR A 38 -28.49 5.10 14.78
C TYR A 38 -27.69 6.09 15.62
N ASP A 39 -26.42 6.31 15.27
CA ASP A 39 -25.59 7.32 15.89
C ASP A 39 -26.08 8.72 15.46
N LYS A 40 -26.06 9.68 16.36
CA LYS A 40 -26.38 11.09 16.08
C LYS A 40 -25.13 11.92 16.22
N TYR A 41 -24.89 12.78 15.25
CA TYR A 41 -23.71 13.65 15.22
C TYR A 41 -24.10 15.12 15.36
N ILE A 42 -23.33 15.86 16.14
CA ILE A 42 -23.39 17.32 16.21
C ILE A 42 -22.66 17.85 14.97
N VAL A 43 -23.35 18.65 14.15
CA VAL A 43 -22.82 19.19 12.89
C VAL A 43 -21.87 20.35 13.19
N LEU A 44 -20.69 20.02 13.63
CA LEU A 44 -19.56 20.93 13.83
C LEU A 44 -18.30 20.23 13.30
N GLY A 45 -17.59 20.87 12.39
CA GLY A 45 -16.27 20.40 12.01
C GLY A 45 -15.37 20.34 13.23
N SER A 46 -14.57 19.28 13.37
CA SER A 46 -13.66 19.13 14.50
C SER A 46 -12.38 18.40 14.07
N GLY A 47 -11.27 18.86 14.58
CA GLY A 47 -9.94 18.29 14.38
C GLY A 47 -9.16 18.22 15.67
N PHE A 48 -8.26 17.26 15.75
CA PHE A 48 -7.34 17.07 16.86
C PHE A 48 -5.93 16.78 16.35
N ASP A 49 -4.95 17.36 17.01
CA ASP A 49 -3.54 17.18 16.69
C ASP A 49 -2.67 17.39 17.93
N THR A 50 -1.45 16.84 17.96
CA THR A 50 -0.50 16.99 19.04
C THR A 50 0.91 17.26 18.54
N GLU A 51 1.61 18.14 19.24
CA GLU A 51 3.02 18.38 19.01
C GLU A 51 3.88 17.72 20.09
N THR A 52 4.92 17.05 19.64
CA THR A 52 5.80 16.27 20.52
C THR A 52 7.21 16.79 20.51
N SER A 53 7.86 16.68 21.66
CA SER A 53 9.26 17.00 21.84
C SER A 53 10.06 15.78 22.30
N ARG A 54 11.32 15.68 21.88
CA ARG A 54 12.21 14.60 22.28
C ARG A 54 13.08 15.02 23.44
N ILE A 55 13.14 14.15 24.45
CA ILE A 55 14.10 14.29 25.55
C ILE A 55 15.13 13.17 25.45
N LYS A 56 16.39 13.54 25.34
CA LYS A 56 17.51 12.60 25.43
C LYS A 56 17.91 12.46 26.90
N THR A 57 17.71 11.28 27.46
CA THR A 57 18.18 10.94 28.80
C THR A 57 19.26 9.87 28.73
N ILE A 58 20.01 9.69 29.82
CA ILE A 58 21.04 8.64 29.92
C ILE A 58 20.45 7.23 29.66
N LYS A 59 19.20 7.03 30.04
CA LYS A 59 18.56 5.71 29.99
C LYS A 59 17.55 5.57 28.86
N TYR A 60 16.89 6.66 28.42
CA TYR A 60 15.79 6.63 27.48
C TYR A 60 15.84 7.82 26.51
N ASP A 61 15.69 7.56 25.21
CA ASP A 61 15.28 8.56 24.23
C ASP A 61 13.76 8.55 24.17
N THR A 62 13.11 9.54 24.78
CA THR A 62 11.65 9.59 24.87
C THR A 62 11.09 10.82 24.19
N ALA A 63 9.88 10.68 23.63
CA ALA A 63 9.12 11.82 23.16
C ALA A 63 7.84 11.95 24.01
N TYR A 64 7.40 13.17 24.21
CA TYR A 64 6.21 13.49 24.99
C TYR A 64 5.46 14.66 24.35
N VAL A 65 4.15 14.79 24.67
CA VAL A 65 3.31 15.89 24.18
C VAL A 65 3.60 17.15 24.98
N TYR A 66 4.03 18.22 24.31
CA TYR A 66 4.22 19.54 24.92
C TYR A 66 3.17 20.55 24.51
N HIS A 67 2.37 20.24 23.48
CA HIS A 67 1.30 21.07 22.95
C HIS A 67 0.21 20.19 22.34
N TRP A 68 -1.06 20.48 22.63
CA TRP A 68 -2.22 19.83 22.02
C TRP A 68 -3.16 20.87 21.44
N GLN A 69 -3.83 20.52 20.35
CA GLN A 69 -4.79 21.38 19.67
C GLN A 69 -6.10 20.62 19.42
N PHE A 70 -7.20 21.32 19.55
CA PHE A 70 -8.55 20.81 19.25
C PHE A 70 -9.38 21.92 18.61
N SER A 71 -9.97 21.65 17.44
CA SER A 71 -10.89 22.57 16.79
C SER A 71 -12.35 22.11 16.95
N LEU A 72 -13.25 23.06 17.07
CA LEU A 72 -14.69 22.83 17.09
C LEU A 72 -15.41 23.96 16.35
N GLY A 73 -15.98 23.64 15.19
CA GLY A 73 -16.50 24.64 14.27
C GLY A 73 -15.39 25.61 13.81
N LYS A 74 -15.60 26.90 14.03
CA LYS A 74 -14.65 27.95 13.63
C LYS A 74 -13.70 28.42 14.75
N ARG A 75 -13.52 27.60 15.77
CA ARG A 75 -12.67 27.94 16.93
C ARG A 75 -11.67 26.86 17.21
N GLU A 76 -10.47 27.28 17.53
CA GLU A 76 -9.33 26.43 17.85
C GLU A 76 -8.97 26.60 19.33
N TYR A 77 -8.85 25.48 20.03
CA TYR A 77 -8.52 25.40 21.45
C TYR A 77 -7.19 24.70 21.62
N MET A 78 -6.34 25.22 22.46
CA MET A 78 -4.96 24.75 22.64
C MET A 78 -4.62 24.62 24.11
N GLY A 79 -3.63 23.79 24.42
CA GLY A 79 -3.04 23.70 25.74
C GLY A 79 -1.63 23.16 25.70
N ARG A 80 -0.90 23.44 26.79
CA ARG A 80 0.55 23.17 26.90
C ARG A 80 0.87 21.98 27.79
N SER A 81 -0.12 21.31 28.35
CA SER A 81 0.11 20.18 29.24
C SER A 81 -0.98 19.11 29.11
N LEU A 82 -0.64 17.87 29.44
CA LEU A 82 -1.63 16.79 29.50
C LEU A 82 -2.61 16.97 30.68
N LYS A 83 -2.28 17.80 31.66
CA LYS A 83 -3.25 18.21 32.69
C LYS A 83 -4.34 19.10 32.11
N SER A 84 -3.98 20.12 31.33
CA SER A 84 -4.97 20.97 30.64
C SER A 84 -5.77 20.18 29.61
N PHE A 85 -5.17 19.19 28.97
CA PHE A 85 -5.85 18.22 28.11
C PHE A 85 -6.96 17.47 28.86
N ASP A 86 -6.66 16.85 30.01
CA ASP A 86 -7.67 16.17 30.83
C ASP A 86 -8.81 17.11 31.28
N GLU A 87 -8.47 18.32 31.72
CA GLU A 87 -9.48 19.31 32.12
C GLU A 87 -10.39 19.71 30.96
N PHE A 88 -9.84 19.92 29.76
CA PHE A 88 -10.57 20.23 28.54
C PHE A 88 -11.50 19.08 28.11
N PHE A 89 -10.97 17.85 28.03
CA PHE A 89 -11.77 16.69 27.62
C PHE A 89 -12.85 16.34 28.64
N ASN A 90 -12.59 16.42 29.93
CA ASN A 90 -13.61 16.28 30.95
C ASN A 90 -14.75 17.27 30.75
N PHE A 91 -14.44 18.53 30.46
CA PHE A 91 -15.44 19.55 30.23
C PHE A 91 -16.26 19.29 28.98
N ILE A 92 -15.62 19.12 27.80
CA ILE A 92 -16.35 18.94 26.53
C ILE A 92 -17.22 17.68 26.56
N LEU A 93 -16.72 16.55 27.10
CA LEU A 93 -17.49 15.32 27.27
C LEU A 93 -18.74 15.53 28.17
N SER A 94 -18.67 16.42 29.17
CA SER A 94 -19.81 16.74 30.01
C SER A 94 -20.90 17.51 29.27
N LYS A 95 -20.57 18.23 28.20
CA LYS A 95 -21.49 19.10 27.43
C LYS A 95 -22.13 18.44 26.24
N ILE A 96 -21.51 17.39 25.69
CA ILE A 96 -22.10 16.60 24.60
C ILE A 96 -23.33 15.87 25.14
N PRO A 97 -24.53 16.01 24.51
CA PRO A 97 -25.73 15.28 24.89
C PRO A 97 -25.51 13.77 24.90
N TYR A 98 -26.24 13.05 25.75
CA TYR A 98 -26.03 11.61 25.99
C TYR A 98 -26.10 10.74 24.73
N ASP A 99 -26.97 11.10 23.80
CA ASP A 99 -27.22 10.35 22.56
C ASP A 99 -26.53 10.96 21.31
N CYS A 100 -25.66 11.94 21.51
CA CYS A 100 -24.96 12.65 20.44
C CYS A 100 -23.45 12.42 20.50
N LYS A 101 -22.80 12.57 19.33
CA LYS A 101 -21.36 12.43 19.15
C LYS A 101 -20.75 13.62 18.41
N ILE A 102 -19.51 13.93 18.68
CA ILE A 102 -18.66 14.79 17.86
C ILE A 102 -17.79 13.89 16.99
N LEU A 103 -17.77 14.16 15.68
CA LEU A 103 -16.85 13.53 14.71
C LEU A 103 -15.60 14.40 14.59
N CYS A 104 -14.47 13.91 15.07
CA CYS A 104 -13.21 14.61 15.13
C CYS A 104 -12.18 13.95 14.18
N PHE A 105 -11.67 14.69 13.21
CA PHE A 105 -10.64 14.20 12.30
C PHE A 105 -9.24 14.37 12.88
N VAL A 106 -8.36 13.41 12.57
CA VAL A 106 -6.96 13.38 12.98
C VAL A 106 -6.11 12.96 11.80
N ALA A 107 -5.01 13.66 11.58
CA ALA A 107 -4.03 13.30 10.57
C ALA A 107 -2.96 12.39 11.20
N ASN A 108 -2.95 11.09 10.86
CA ASN A 108 -2.13 10.07 11.49
C ASN A 108 -2.54 9.76 12.94
N LEU A 109 -3.82 9.42 13.13
CA LEU A 109 -4.42 9.11 14.43
C LEU A 109 -3.57 8.16 15.31
N GLY A 110 -2.83 7.23 14.69
CA GLY A 110 -1.97 6.34 15.44
C GLY A 110 -0.87 7.05 16.22
N TYR A 111 -0.34 8.15 15.68
CA TYR A 111 0.67 8.95 16.38
C TYR A 111 0.06 9.63 17.61
N ASP A 112 -0.97 10.44 17.43
CA ASP A 112 -1.57 11.26 18.47
C ASP A 112 -2.22 10.41 19.57
N TYR A 113 -2.90 9.33 19.16
CA TYR A 113 -3.54 8.42 20.10
C TYR A 113 -2.53 7.79 21.06
N TYR A 114 -1.41 7.26 20.54
CA TYR A 114 -0.45 6.56 21.39
C TYR A 114 0.28 7.48 22.36
N PHE A 115 0.47 8.74 22.01
CA PHE A 115 1.00 9.74 22.94
C PHE A 115 0.00 10.14 24.03
N CYS A 116 -1.29 10.20 23.72
CA CYS A 116 -2.36 10.57 24.65
C CYS A 116 -3.12 9.37 25.25
N LYS A 117 -2.72 8.14 24.94
CA LYS A 117 -3.45 6.92 25.22
C LYS A 117 -3.88 6.77 26.67
N ASN A 118 -2.98 6.99 27.65
CA ASN A 118 -3.27 6.87 29.07
C ASN A 118 -4.32 7.89 29.54
N HIS A 119 -4.47 9.00 28.85
CA HIS A 119 -5.49 10.00 29.11
C HIS A 119 -6.82 9.57 28.49
N PHE A 120 -6.83 9.07 27.26
CA PHE A 120 -8.06 8.60 26.62
C PHE A 120 -8.67 7.38 27.31
N ILE A 121 -7.87 6.47 27.85
CA ILE A 121 -8.34 5.28 28.59
C ILE A 121 -9.17 5.67 29.83
N LYS A 122 -8.86 6.80 30.48
CA LYS A 122 -9.64 7.32 31.62
C LYS A 122 -11.11 7.57 31.28
N TYR A 123 -11.43 7.77 29.99
CA TYR A 123 -12.78 8.09 29.50
C TYR A 123 -13.55 6.89 28.93
N GLU A 124 -13.09 5.67 29.11
CA GLU A 124 -13.65 4.48 28.49
C GLU A 124 -13.58 4.54 26.95
N VAL A 125 -12.69 3.77 26.36
CA VAL A 125 -12.60 3.60 24.91
C VAL A 125 -13.74 2.67 24.47
N SER A 126 -14.85 3.25 24.01
CA SER A 126 -16.08 2.53 23.64
C SER A 126 -15.99 1.86 22.27
N LYS A 127 -15.09 2.32 21.42
CA LYS A 127 -14.80 1.72 20.09
C LYS A 127 -13.34 1.92 19.72
N HIS A 128 -12.72 0.86 19.27
CA HIS A 128 -11.39 0.89 18.74
C HIS A 128 -11.32 -0.01 17.50
N PHE A 129 -10.93 0.53 16.36
CA PHE A 129 -10.76 -0.21 15.12
C PHE A 129 -9.41 0.09 14.49
N GLU A 130 -8.56 -0.92 14.40
CA GLU A 130 -7.25 -0.84 13.76
C GLU A 130 -7.18 -1.65 12.46
N LYS A 131 -6.45 -1.13 11.49
CA LYS A 131 -6.12 -1.86 10.27
C LYS A 131 -4.97 -2.84 10.49
N THR A 132 -3.97 -2.41 11.21
CA THR A 132 -2.79 -3.18 11.65
C THR A 132 -2.42 -2.67 13.04
N VAL A 133 -1.61 -3.41 13.77
CA VAL A 133 -1.11 -2.99 15.09
C VAL A 133 -0.56 -1.57 15.02
N ARG A 134 -1.03 -0.70 15.91
CA ARG A 134 -0.70 0.72 16.01
C ARG A 134 -1.09 1.60 14.81
N ASN A 135 -2.10 1.18 14.06
CA ASN A 135 -2.65 1.96 12.97
C ASN A 135 -4.18 2.07 13.09
N PRO A 136 -4.68 2.79 14.12
CA PRO A 136 -6.11 2.96 14.33
C PRO A 136 -6.73 3.80 13.22
N LEU A 137 -7.93 3.39 12.80
CA LEU A 137 -8.77 4.13 11.87
C LEU A 137 -9.88 4.88 12.60
N VAL A 138 -10.30 4.36 13.75
CA VAL A 138 -11.36 4.93 14.59
C VAL A 138 -11.06 4.65 16.04
N ILE A 139 -11.10 5.69 16.86
CA ILE A 139 -11.09 5.61 18.31
C ILE A 139 -12.31 6.37 18.81
N GLU A 140 -13.12 5.78 19.68
CA GLU A 140 -14.27 6.44 20.28
C GLU A 140 -14.12 6.43 21.79
N ILE A 141 -14.23 7.60 22.41
CA ILE A 141 -14.16 7.76 23.87
C ILE A 141 -15.50 8.16 24.44
N ALA A 142 -15.83 7.62 25.63
CA ALA A 142 -17.05 7.88 26.38
C ALA A 142 -18.35 7.76 25.56
N ASN A 143 -18.31 7.07 24.42
CA ASN A 143 -19.41 7.00 23.43
C ASN A 143 -19.86 8.40 22.93
N LYS A 144 -18.98 9.40 22.97
CA LYS A 144 -19.27 10.81 22.67
C LYS A 144 -18.35 11.49 21.67
N ILE A 145 -17.06 11.15 21.62
CA ILE A 145 -16.13 11.71 20.62
C ILE A 145 -15.59 10.55 19.79
N VAL A 146 -15.73 10.67 18.46
CA VAL A 146 -15.27 9.70 17.49
C VAL A 146 -14.09 10.30 16.74
N PHE A 147 -12.87 9.91 17.10
CA PHE A 147 -11.67 10.27 16.37
C PHE A 147 -11.55 9.42 15.11
N ARG A 148 -11.31 10.05 13.98
CA ARG A 148 -11.25 9.43 12.66
C ARG A 148 -9.92 9.76 11.98
N GLU A 149 -9.22 8.70 11.59
CA GLU A 149 -8.07 8.81 10.70
C GLU A 149 -8.49 9.36 9.34
N CYS A 150 -7.92 10.49 8.90
CA CYS A 150 -8.29 11.11 7.64
C CYS A 150 -7.34 10.75 6.49
N LEU A 151 -6.04 10.58 6.71
CA LEU A 151 -5.08 10.31 5.64
C LEU A 151 -5.36 8.98 4.95
N GLY A 152 -5.66 7.93 5.73
CA GLY A 152 -6.03 6.62 5.21
C GLY A 152 -7.41 6.57 4.57
N LEU A 153 -8.35 7.39 5.05
CA LEU A 153 -9.71 7.49 4.48
C LEU A 153 -9.67 8.13 3.09
N PHE A 154 -8.97 9.24 2.95
CA PHE A 154 -8.89 9.99 1.69
C PHE A 154 -7.74 9.56 0.79
N GLY A 155 -6.76 8.79 1.29
CA GLY A 155 -5.57 8.36 0.55
C GLY A 155 -4.65 9.55 0.18
N ARG A 156 -4.60 10.58 1.04
CA ARG A 156 -3.94 11.86 0.79
C ARG A 156 -3.12 12.32 2.00
N SER A 157 -2.10 13.14 1.75
CA SER A 157 -1.46 13.91 2.81
C SER A 157 -2.36 15.06 3.27
N LEU A 158 -2.13 15.59 4.48
CA LEU A 158 -2.89 16.73 5.00
C LEU A 158 -2.81 17.95 4.08
N ALA A 159 -1.63 18.20 3.46
CA ALA A 159 -1.47 19.29 2.49
C ALA A 159 -2.36 19.10 1.25
N GLN A 160 -2.50 17.89 0.76
CA GLN A 160 -3.39 17.60 -0.36
C GLN A 160 -4.87 17.66 0.04
N ILE A 161 -5.22 17.24 1.26
CA ILE A 161 -6.56 17.41 1.82
C ILE A 161 -6.91 18.90 1.90
N ALA A 162 -5.99 19.72 2.39
CA ALA A 162 -6.15 21.17 2.47
C ALA A 162 -6.35 21.81 1.10
N GLU A 163 -5.57 21.38 0.09
CA GLU A 163 -5.69 21.89 -1.28
C GLU A 163 -7.03 21.57 -1.92
N ASP A 164 -7.52 20.39 -1.65
CA ASP A 164 -8.64 19.80 -2.34
C ASP A 164 -10.00 20.11 -1.71
N PHE A 165 -10.08 20.20 -0.36
CA PHE A 165 -11.34 20.28 0.40
C PHE A 165 -11.51 21.52 1.24
N CYS A 166 -10.42 22.23 1.52
CA CYS A 166 -10.43 23.29 2.52
C CYS A 166 -10.15 24.66 1.91
N GLU A 167 -10.69 25.70 2.53
CA GLU A 167 -10.33 27.08 2.22
C GLU A 167 -8.92 27.38 2.72
N THR A 168 -8.59 26.85 3.90
CA THR A 168 -7.28 26.97 4.54
C THR A 168 -6.26 26.06 3.84
N LYS A 169 -5.13 26.62 3.44
CA LYS A 169 -4.02 25.85 2.84
C LYS A 169 -2.97 25.47 3.89
N LYS A 170 -2.36 24.30 3.72
CA LYS A 170 -1.29 23.87 4.62
C LYS A 170 -0.11 24.84 4.52
N LEU A 171 0.31 25.37 5.66
CA LEU A 171 1.48 26.25 5.71
C LEU A 171 2.75 25.45 5.36
N LYS A 172 3.62 26.12 4.59
CA LYS A 172 4.96 25.61 4.30
C LYS A 172 5.89 26.10 5.39
N GLY A 173 6.51 25.20 6.09
CA GLY A 173 7.43 25.43 7.17
C GLY A 173 7.48 24.19 8.05
N ASP A 174 8.61 23.90 8.62
CA ASP A 174 8.74 22.81 9.58
C ASP A 174 8.99 23.42 10.95
N LEU A 175 8.32 22.88 11.96
CA LEU A 175 8.80 23.04 13.32
C LEU A 175 10.19 22.42 13.39
N ASP A 176 11.12 23.11 14.01
CA ASP A 176 12.42 22.51 14.31
C ASP A 176 12.24 21.40 15.34
N TYR A 177 12.12 20.16 14.86
CA TYR A 177 11.90 18.97 15.69
C TYR A 177 13.14 18.55 16.50
N ASP A 178 14.29 19.13 16.23
CA ASP A 178 15.52 18.90 17.01
C ASP A 178 15.59 19.79 18.26
N LEU A 179 14.80 20.86 18.27
CA LEU A 179 14.67 21.73 19.44
C LEU A 179 13.78 21.07 20.50
N CYS A 180 14.34 20.86 21.69
CA CYS A 180 13.56 20.37 22.81
C CYS A 180 12.65 21.50 23.36
N ARG A 181 11.33 21.24 23.38
CA ARG A 181 10.31 22.15 23.92
C ARG A 181 9.64 21.52 25.11
N LEU A 182 9.53 22.27 26.17
CA LEU A 182 8.78 21.93 27.37
C LEU A 182 7.42 22.65 27.37
N SER A 183 6.54 22.30 28.29
CA SER A 183 5.23 22.94 28.41
C SER A 183 5.31 24.45 28.69
N ASN A 184 6.40 24.91 29.31
CA ASN A 184 6.66 26.31 29.60
C ASN A 184 7.55 27.02 28.57
N THR A 185 8.11 26.30 27.59
CA THR A 185 8.92 26.89 26.52
C THR A 185 8.07 27.86 25.71
N PRO A 186 8.41 29.16 25.62
CA PRO A 186 7.67 30.09 24.78
C PRO A 186 7.68 29.63 23.31
N LEU A 187 6.51 29.59 22.68
CA LEU A 187 6.39 29.33 21.25
C LEU A 187 6.39 30.67 20.50
N LYS A 188 7.02 30.67 19.32
CA LYS A 188 6.94 31.80 18.40
C LYS A 188 5.54 31.84 17.76
N GLU A 189 5.12 33.01 17.36
CA GLU A 189 3.82 33.19 16.68
C GLU A 189 3.70 32.31 15.44
N GLU A 190 4.76 32.13 14.66
CA GLU A 190 4.82 31.27 13.48
C GLU A 190 4.61 29.80 13.82
N GLU A 191 5.16 29.32 14.96
CA GLU A 191 4.99 27.96 15.45
C GLU A 191 3.52 27.73 15.90
N ILE A 192 2.92 28.70 16.56
CA ILE A 192 1.52 28.65 16.97
C ILE A 192 0.60 28.63 15.75
N GLN A 193 0.87 29.48 14.74
CA GLN A 193 0.12 29.51 13.49
C GLN A 193 0.24 28.19 12.72
N TYR A 194 1.38 27.54 12.76
CA TYR A 194 1.56 26.23 12.14
C TYR A 194 0.66 25.18 12.80
N CYS A 195 0.64 25.10 14.13
CA CYS A 195 -0.21 24.19 14.90
C CYS A 195 -1.70 24.49 14.70
N ASP A 196 -2.10 25.76 14.72
CA ASP A 196 -3.47 26.23 14.47
C ASP A 196 -3.96 25.85 13.07
N ASN A 197 -3.09 25.96 12.08
CA ASN A 197 -3.39 25.64 10.68
C ASN A 197 -3.84 24.19 10.49
N ASP A 198 -3.21 23.22 11.17
CA ASP A 198 -3.49 21.81 11.00
C ASP A 198 -4.88 21.44 11.53
N VAL A 199 -5.23 21.84 12.71
CA VAL A 199 -6.57 21.57 13.27
C VAL A 199 -7.68 22.35 12.59
N LYS A 200 -7.36 23.52 12.01
CA LYS A 200 -8.31 24.29 11.21
C LYS A 200 -8.63 23.55 9.91
N ILE A 201 -7.63 23.02 9.21
CA ILE A 201 -7.81 22.16 8.03
C ILE A 201 -8.69 20.95 8.38
N LEU A 202 -8.43 20.29 9.51
CA LEU A 202 -9.21 19.14 9.97
C LEU A 202 -10.66 19.50 10.30
N SER A 203 -10.91 20.70 10.84
CA SER A 203 -12.25 21.22 11.10
C SER A 203 -13.01 21.47 9.79
N GLU A 204 -12.38 22.16 8.83
CA GLU A 204 -12.98 22.42 7.51
C GLU A 204 -13.24 21.11 6.75
N LEU A 205 -12.36 20.10 6.88
CA LEU A 205 -12.61 18.74 6.38
C LEU A 205 -13.86 18.12 7.02
N GLY A 206 -14.06 18.33 8.33
CA GLY A 206 -15.26 17.88 9.04
C GLY A 206 -16.54 18.51 8.50
N GLU A 207 -16.52 19.81 8.24
CA GLU A 207 -17.64 20.53 7.61
C GLU A 207 -17.93 19.98 6.20
N TYR A 208 -16.88 19.78 5.38
CA TYR A 208 -17.01 19.15 4.06
C TYR A 208 -17.65 17.76 4.13
N VAL A 209 -17.23 16.94 5.09
CA VAL A 209 -17.77 15.59 5.27
C VAL A 209 -19.24 15.63 5.66
N PHE A 210 -19.65 16.50 6.56
CA PHE A 210 -21.07 16.66 6.91
C PHE A 210 -21.93 17.07 5.70
N GLN A 211 -21.42 17.94 4.84
CA GLN A 211 -22.14 18.39 3.64
C GLN A 211 -22.22 17.34 2.54
N ASN A 212 -21.22 16.45 2.43
CA ASN A 212 -21.08 15.57 1.26
C ASN A 212 -21.30 14.07 1.55
N TYR A 213 -21.19 13.62 2.80
CA TYR A 213 -21.32 12.21 3.17
C TYR A 213 -22.52 11.90 4.08
N PHE A 214 -22.99 12.88 4.87
CA PHE A 214 -24.17 12.73 5.70
C PHE A 214 -25.37 13.38 5.02
N GLY A 215 -26.24 12.60 4.47
CA GLY A 215 -27.45 13.01 3.76
C GLY A 215 -28.34 11.81 3.49
N GLU A 216 -29.26 11.93 2.58
CA GLU A 216 -30.34 10.97 2.30
C GLU A 216 -29.91 9.53 1.97
N ASN A 217 -28.91 8.94 2.48
CA ASN A 217 -28.53 7.52 2.36
C ASN A 217 -27.03 7.22 2.51
N ASP A 218 -26.20 8.16 2.86
CA ASP A 218 -24.77 7.89 3.01
C ASP A 218 -24.28 8.07 4.45
N SER A 219 -23.45 7.18 4.93
CA SER A 219 -22.71 7.28 6.16
C SER A 219 -21.22 7.34 5.84
N LEU A 220 -20.42 7.93 6.72
CA LEU A 220 -18.97 8.01 6.51
C LEU A 220 -18.35 6.60 6.45
N PRO A 221 -17.73 6.19 5.33
CA PRO A 221 -17.10 4.89 5.21
C PRO A 221 -15.83 4.82 6.07
N LEU A 222 -15.43 3.61 6.50
CA LEU A 222 -14.18 3.42 7.24
C LEU A 222 -12.93 3.67 6.40
N THR A 223 -12.99 3.29 5.14
CA THR A 223 -11.91 3.43 4.14
C THR A 223 -12.53 3.60 2.76
N ALA A 224 -11.77 4.09 1.78
CA ALA A 224 -12.20 4.15 0.38
C ALA A 224 -12.67 2.78 -0.16
N ILE A 225 -12.03 1.68 0.28
CA ILE A 225 -12.46 0.32 -0.11
C ILE A 225 -13.81 -0.05 0.53
N SER A 226 -14.13 0.42 1.72
CA SER A 226 -15.44 0.14 2.33
C SER A 226 -16.57 0.89 1.64
N GLU A 227 -16.31 2.08 1.11
CA GLU A 227 -17.23 2.80 0.24
C GLU A 227 -17.49 2.01 -1.05
N LEU A 228 -16.44 1.58 -1.72
CA LEU A 228 -16.53 0.76 -2.93
C LEU A 228 -17.32 -0.54 -2.70
N ARG A 229 -17.14 -1.18 -1.55
CA ARG A 229 -17.95 -2.36 -1.15
C ARG A 229 -19.44 -2.03 -1.03
N ASN A 230 -19.77 -0.84 -0.52
CA ASN A 230 -21.15 -0.39 -0.44
C ASN A 230 -21.73 -0.14 -1.84
N ASP A 231 -20.95 0.47 -2.74
CA ASP A 231 -21.37 0.71 -4.12
C ASP A 231 -21.68 -0.60 -4.83
N VAL A 232 -20.84 -1.63 -4.69
CA VAL A 232 -21.09 -2.96 -5.26
C VAL A 232 -22.34 -3.62 -4.65
N LYS A 233 -22.55 -3.49 -3.33
CA LYS A 233 -23.77 -4.01 -2.68
C LYS A 233 -25.03 -3.27 -3.12
N LYS A 234 -24.97 -1.95 -3.32
CA LYS A 234 -26.08 -1.17 -3.88
C LYS A 234 -26.41 -1.64 -5.30
N GLU A 235 -25.40 -1.94 -6.12
CA GLU A 235 -25.58 -2.46 -7.48
C GLU A 235 -26.20 -3.87 -7.51
N MET A 236 -25.93 -4.71 -6.49
CA MET A 236 -26.62 -6.01 -6.34
C MET A 236 -28.13 -5.85 -6.01
N GLY A 237 -28.51 -4.73 -5.38
CA GLY A 237 -29.89 -4.42 -5.02
C GLY A 237 -30.54 -5.48 -4.13
N ASP A 238 -31.81 -5.79 -4.41
CA ASP A 238 -32.60 -6.78 -3.66
C ASP A 238 -32.03 -8.20 -3.75
N ARG A 239 -31.22 -8.48 -4.77
CA ARG A 239 -30.58 -9.78 -4.97
C ARG A 239 -29.33 -9.99 -4.12
N TYR A 240 -28.95 -9.03 -3.28
CA TYR A 240 -27.71 -9.13 -2.48
C TYR A 240 -27.61 -10.42 -1.67
N PHE A 241 -28.66 -10.82 -0.99
CA PHE A 241 -28.63 -12.04 -0.16
C PHE A 241 -28.58 -13.33 -0.99
N GLU A 242 -29.25 -13.37 -2.11
CA GLU A 242 -29.20 -14.50 -3.06
C GLU A 242 -27.78 -14.67 -3.61
N ILE A 243 -27.23 -13.60 -4.20
CA ILE A 243 -25.85 -13.58 -4.75
C ILE A 243 -24.83 -13.93 -3.69
N LYS A 244 -24.97 -13.35 -2.50
CA LYS A 244 -24.07 -13.66 -1.40
C LYS A 244 -24.09 -15.14 -1.01
N THR A 245 -25.26 -15.74 -0.94
CA THR A 245 -25.42 -17.17 -0.62
C THR A 245 -24.81 -18.05 -1.71
N GLU A 246 -25.00 -17.69 -2.97
CA GLU A 246 -24.38 -18.36 -4.10
C GLU A 246 -22.85 -18.30 -4.01
N ILE A 247 -22.26 -17.10 -3.83
CA ILE A 247 -20.81 -16.94 -3.71
C ILE A 247 -20.25 -17.70 -2.49
N GLN A 248 -20.98 -17.73 -1.39
CA GLN A 248 -20.57 -18.51 -0.20
C GLN A 248 -20.55 -20.01 -0.49
N SER A 249 -21.46 -20.53 -1.32
CA SER A 249 -21.46 -21.92 -1.73
C SER A 249 -20.27 -22.31 -2.63
N TRP A 250 -19.61 -21.34 -3.24
CA TRP A 250 -18.40 -21.55 -4.05
C TRP A 250 -17.12 -21.66 -3.22
N MET A 251 -17.20 -21.42 -1.91
CA MET A 251 -16.04 -21.57 -1.04
C MET A 251 -15.69 -23.05 -0.86
N PRO A 252 -14.39 -23.41 -0.77
CA PRO A 252 -13.98 -24.77 -0.45
C PRO A 252 -14.65 -25.29 0.81
N ASP A 253 -15.00 -26.58 0.87
CA ASP A 253 -15.49 -27.21 2.10
C ASP A 253 -14.38 -27.34 3.12
N ASP A 254 -13.16 -27.58 2.64
CA ASP A 254 -11.97 -27.73 3.47
C ASP A 254 -11.26 -26.40 3.65
N GLU A 255 -11.03 -26.05 4.90
CA GLU A 255 -10.27 -24.86 5.28
C GLU A 255 -8.82 -24.93 4.78
N GLU A 256 -8.22 -26.14 4.76
CA GLU A 256 -6.85 -26.36 4.32
C GLU A 256 -6.69 -26.04 2.84
N ASP A 257 -7.68 -26.39 1.99
CA ASP A 257 -7.71 -26.05 0.57
C ASP A 257 -7.72 -24.53 0.38
N TYR A 258 -8.59 -23.80 1.11
CA TYR A 258 -8.62 -22.35 1.02
C TYR A 258 -7.28 -21.72 1.47
N TYR A 259 -6.70 -22.23 2.56
CA TYR A 259 -5.40 -21.77 3.07
C TYR A 259 -4.29 -22.01 2.04
N LEU A 260 -4.26 -23.20 1.43
CA LEU A 260 -3.33 -23.56 0.37
C LEU A 260 -3.41 -22.59 -0.81
N PHE A 261 -4.63 -22.31 -1.31
CA PHE A 261 -4.81 -21.38 -2.42
C PHE A 261 -4.40 -19.96 -2.04
N ARG A 262 -4.78 -19.49 -0.87
CA ARG A 262 -4.43 -18.15 -0.41
C ARG A 262 -2.93 -17.97 -0.19
N GLN A 263 -2.28 -18.96 0.37
CA GLN A 263 -0.85 -18.94 0.70
C GLN A 263 0.03 -19.09 -0.55
N TRP A 264 -0.30 -20.03 -1.41
CA TRP A 264 0.61 -20.49 -2.45
C TRP A 264 0.19 -20.09 -3.86
N LEU A 265 -1.11 -20.08 -4.18
CA LEU A 265 -1.59 -19.67 -5.48
C LEU A 265 -1.61 -18.14 -5.63
N PHE A 266 -2.16 -17.40 -4.66
CA PHE A 266 -2.27 -15.95 -4.78
C PHE A 266 -0.91 -15.28 -4.84
N LYS A 267 -0.64 -14.55 -5.93
CA LYS A 267 0.59 -13.79 -6.17
C LYS A 267 0.25 -12.35 -6.53
N GLY A 268 1.09 -11.40 -6.12
CA GLY A 268 0.97 -9.99 -6.50
C GLY A 268 1.51 -9.70 -7.91
N GLY A 269 1.73 -8.42 -8.20
CA GLY A 269 2.33 -7.97 -9.45
C GLY A 269 3.72 -8.58 -9.68
N LEU A 270 4.08 -8.74 -10.95
CA LEU A 270 5.39 -9.25 -11.37
C LEU A 270 6.38 -8.07 -11.40
N CYS A 271 7.49 -8.19 -10.66
CA CYS A 271 8.57 -7.21 -10.68
C CYS A 271 9.90 -7.96 -10.84
N GLY A 272 10.81 -7.44 -11.61
CA GLY A 272 12.11 -8.07 -11.81
C GLY A 272 13.05 -7.20 -12.65
N THR A 273 14.26 -7.69 -12.82
CA THR A 273 15.35 -7.00 -13.52
C THR A 273 16.12 -8.03 -14.34
N ASN A 274 16.63 -7.63 -15.48
CA ASN A 274 17.55 -8.45 -16.29
C ASN A 274 18.88 -8.59 -15.55
N SER A 275 19.26 -9.81 -15.20
CA SER A 275 20.46 -10.10 -14.43
C SER A 275 21.75 -9.65 -15.12
N LEU A 276 21.78 -9.63 -16.45
CA LEU A 276 22.94 -9.17 -17.21
C LEU A 276 23.12 -7.64 -17.19
N LEU A 277 22.03 -6.90 -16.96
CA LEU A 277 22.00 -5.44 -16.99
C LEU A 277 21.91 -4.82 -15.57
N MET A 278 21.73 -5.64 -14.56
CA MET A 278 21.66 -5.19 -13.17
C MET A 278 22.99 -4.55 -12.72
N ASP A 279 22.90 -3.49 -11.90
CA ASP A 279 24.01 -2.69 -11.38
C ASP A 279 24.83 -1.94 -12.47
N LYS A 280 24.34 -1.89 -13.71
CA LYS A 280 24.96 -1.12 -14.79
C LYS A 280 24.30 0.25 -14.94
N HIS A 281 25.11 1.29 -15.16
CA HIS A 281 24.62 2.62 -15.52
C HIS A 281 24.30 2.60 -17.03
N LEU A 282 23.02 2.65 -17.34
CA LEU A 282 22.49 2.57 -18.70
C LEU A 282 22.01 3.95 -19.18
N LYS A 283 22.02 4.16 -20.48
CA LYS A 283 21.56 5.38 -21.14
C LYS A 283 20.37 5.08 -22.05
N ASP A 284 19.54 6.08 -22.29
CA ASP A 284 18.45 6.08 -23.27
C ASP A 284 17.46 4.91 -23.09
N ILE A 285 16.93 4.78 -21.88
CA ILE A 285 15.94 3.76 -21.55
C ILE A 285 14.53 4.30 -21.77
N ALA A 286 13.75 3.56 -22.57
CA ALA A 286 12.32 3.81 -22.75
C ALA A 286 11.51 3.10 -21.64
N HIS A 287 10.35 3.66 -21.35
CA HIS A 287 9.39 3.10 -20.42
C HIS A 287 8.02 2.99 -21.08
N ALA A 288 7.35 1.88 -20.87
CA ALA A 288 5.97 1.68 -21.30
C ALA A 288 5.16 1.04 -20.15
N ASP A 289 3.90 1.44 -20.01
CA ASP A 289 3.00 0.91 -18.98
C ASP A 289 1.58 0.65 -19.51
N PHE A 290 0.87 -0.29 -18.88
CA PHE A 290 -0.52 -0.58 -19.19
C PHE A 290 -1.46 0.48 -18.60
N ASP A 291 -2.34 1.07 -19.41
CA ASP A 291 -3.42 1.90 -18.87
C ASP A 291 -4.41 1.03 -18.09
N SER A 292 -4.38 1.18 -16.76
CA SER A 292 -5.31 0.50 -15.86
C SER A 292 -5.31 -1.03 -15.99
N HIS A 293 -4.15 -1.63 -15.79
CA HIS A 293 -3.86 -3.04 -16.03
C HIS A 293 -4.86 -4.03 -15.40
N TYR A 294 -5.09 -3.99 -14.06
CA TYR A 294 -6.07 -4.87 -13.42
C TYR A 294 -7.51 -4.63 -13.89
N PRO A 295 -7.99 -3.39 -14.02
CA PRO A 295 -9.30 -3.08 -14.59
C PRO A 295 -9.50 -3.60 -16.00
N SER A 296 -8.47 -3.55 -16.86
CA SER A 296 -8.56 -4.13 -18.21
C SER A 296 -8.70 -5.65 -18.13
N CYS A 297 -7.89 -6.32 -17.31
CA CYS A 297 -8.03 -7.75 -17.10
C CYS A 297 -9.46 -8.12 -16.65
N MET A 298 -10.03 -7.35 -15.71
CA MET A 298 -11.40 -7.61 -15.22
C MET A 298 -12.46 -7.55 -16.31
N ASN A 299 -12.29 -6.70 -17.32
CA ASN A 299 -13.22 -6.57 -18.45
C ASN A 299 -12.93 -7.53 -19.61
N HIS A 300 -11.67 -7.85 -19.88
CA HIS A 300 -11.26 -8.56 -21.09
C HIS A 300 -11.33 -10.09 -20.97
N PHE A 301 -11.14 -10.65 -19.76
CA PHE A 301 -10.97 -12.09 -19.59
C PHE A 301 -12.17 -12.78 -18.94
N LEU A 302 -12.09 -14.11 -18.92
CA LEU A 302 -13.06 -14.99 -18.28
C LEU A 302 -12.46 -15.53 -16.97
N TYR A 303 -13.33 -15.81 -16.00
CA TYR A 303 -12.98 -16.13 -14.62
C TYR A 303 -13.62 -17.43 -14.17
N PRO A 304 -13.06 -18.14 -13.18
CA PRO A 304 -13.65 -19.35 -12.64
C PRO A 304 -15.00 -19.05 -11.98
N MET A 305 -16.00 -19.84 -12.32
CA MET A 305 -17.33 -19.82 -11.74
C MET A 305 -17.61 -21.16 -11.08
N GLY A 306 -18.28 -21.11 -9.94
CA GLY A 306 -18.59 -22.29 -9.14
C GLY A 306 -17.51 -22.59 -8.10
N LYS A 307 -17.65 -23.72 -7.45
CA LYS A 307 -16.78 -24.22 -6.39
C LYS A 307 -15.60 -25.01 -6.97
N PRO A 308 -14.36 -24.83 -6.48
CA PRO A 308 -13.27 -25.73 -6.83
C PRO A 308 -13.51 -27.11 -6.22
N ILE A 309 -13.59 -28.12 -7.05
CA ILE A 309 -13.81 -29.51 -6.67
C ILE A 309 -12.53 -30.29 -6.93
N ARG A 310 -12.00 -30.95 -5.90
CA ARG A 310 -10.84 -31.80 -6.04
C ARG A 310 -11.13 -32.95 -7.00
N THR A 311 -10.28 -33.16 -7.99
CA THR A 311 -10.45 -34.15 -9.04
C THR A 311 -9.25 -35.10 -9.12
N SER A 312 -9.43 -36.23 -9.82
CA SER A 312 -8.33 -37.17 -10.08
C SER A 312 -7.31 -36.55 -11.03
N THR A 313 -6.04 -36.75 -10.75
CA THR A 313 -4.94 -36.31 -11.61
C THR A 313 -4.89 -37.00 -12.96
N ASP A 314 -5.49 -38.21 -13.09
CA ASP A 314 -5.52 -38.99 -14.33
C ASP A 314 -6.42 -38.39 -15.41
N ASN A 315 -7.47 -37.69 -15.00
CA ASN A 315 -8.45 -37.05 -15.91
C ASN A 315 -8.28 -35.53 -15.99
N PHE A 316 -7.24 -35.01 -15.38
CA PHE A 316 -6.96 -33.59 -15.33
C PHE A 316 -6.69 -33.01 -16.74
N MET A 317 -7.24 -31.85 -17.04
CA MET A 317 -7.16 -31.14 -18.32
C MET A 317 -7.92 -31.83 -19.49
N SER A 318 -8.73 -32.84 -19.23
CA SER A 318 -9.54 -33.48 -20.28
C SER A 318 -10.63 -32.54 -20.87
N GLU A 319 -11.10 -31.59 -20.05
CA GLU A 319 -12.05 -30.54 -20.42
C GLU A 319 -11.40 -29.16 -20.22
N ARG A 320 -11.78 -28.18 -21.07
CA ARG A 320 -11.30 -26.78 -20.95
C ARG A 320 -11.97 -26.04 -19.79
N LYS A 321 -11.76 -26.48 -18.57
CA LYS A 321 -12.26 -25.85 -17.34
C LYS A 321 -11.16 -25.06 -16.64
N PRO A 322 -11.51 -24.00 -15.87
CA PRO A 322 -10.55 -23.37 -14.97
C PRO A 322 -10.12 -24.36 -13.90
N TYR A 323 -8.84 -24.36 -13.56
CA TYR A 323 -8.30 -25.28 -12.56
C TYR A 323 -7.22 -24.65 -11.67
N ILE A 324 -7.01 -25.29 -10.53
CA ILE A 324 -5.85 -25.09 -9.67
C ILE A 324 -5.12 -26.42 -9.58
N ALA A 325 -3.78 -26.39 -9.69
CA ALA A 325 -2.95 -27.59 -9.56
C ALA A 325 -1.74 -27.33 -8.66
N VAL A 326 -1.37 -28.33 -7.89
CA VAL A 326 -0.07 -28.43 -7.22
C VAL A 326 0.81 -29.30 -8.08
N ILE A 327 1.86 -28.72 -8.65
CA ILE A 327 2.74 -29.35 -9.62
C ILE A 327 4.17 -29.37 -9.08
N LYS A 328 4.77 -30.54 -9.07
CA LYS A 328 6.18 -30.76 -8.80
C LYS A 328 6.94 -30.83 -10.13
N PHE A 329 7.59 -29.73 -10.47
CA PHE A 329 8.40 -29.63 -11.69
C PHE A 329 9.75 -30.31 -11.49
N SER A 330 10.21 -31.00 -12.53
CA SER A 330 11.54 -31.61 -12.60
C SER A 330 12.38 -30.94 -13.68
N ASP A 331 13.65 -30.68 -13.37
CA ASP A 331 14.63 -30.03 -14.24
C ASP A 331 14.16 -28.68 -14.80
N LEU A 332 13.54 -27.88 -13.96
CA LEU A 332 13.00 -26.57 -14.32
C LEU A 332 14.12 -25.58 -14.59
N ARG A 333 14.10 -24.90 -15.75
CA ARG A 333 15.10 -23.91 -16.18
C ARG A 333 14.45 -22.75 -16.91
N SER A 334 14.76 -21.51 -16.53
CA SER A 334 14.31 -20.34 -17.29
C SER A 334 14.91 -20.33 -18.69
N LYS A 335 14.08 -20.04 -19.70
CA LYS A 335 14.49 -19.89 -21.10
C LYS A 335 15.26 -18.60 -21.34
N THR A 336 15.13 -17.62 -20.46
CA THR A 336 15.69 -16.27 -20.64
C THR A 336 16.46 -15.80 -19.39
N THR A 337 17.05 -14.62 -19.48
CA THR A 337 17.68 -13.93 -18.34
C THR A 337 16.69 -13.35 -17.32
N HIS A 338 15.39 -13.52 -17.58
CA HIS A 338 14.31 -13.08 -16.70
C HIS A 338 13.61 -14.29 -16.06
N SER A 339 13.68 -14.39 -14.76
CA SER A 339 13.00 -15.43 -13.99
C SER A 339 11.68 -14.91 -13.45
N ILE A 340 10.58 -15.66 -13.62
CA ILE A 340 9.22 -15.20 -13.26
C ILE A 340 8.68 -15.86 -11.97
N LEU A 341 9.14 -17.04 -11.59
CA LEU A 341 8.65 -17.80 -10.44
C LEU A 341 9.26 -17.32 -9.13
N SER A 342 8.44 -16.84 -8.23
CA SER A 342 8.88 -16.35 -6.91
C SER A 342 9.32 -17.51 -6.01
N SER A 343 10.53 -17.43 -5.45
CA SER A 343 11.03 -18.39 -4.46
C SER A 343 10.16 -18.47 -3.20
N HIS A 344 9.52 -17.36 -2.81
CA HIS A 344 8.59 -17.33 -1.66
C HIS A 344 7.27 -18.08 -1.89
N LYS A 345 7.00 -18.48 -3.13
CA LYS A 345 5.81 -19.27 -3.52
C LYS A 345 6.13 -20.70 -3.89
N ALA A 346 7.37 -21.12 -3.71
CA ALA A 346 7.77 -22.52 -3.80
C ALA A 346 7.41 -23.24 -2.48
N MET A 347 6.61 -24.30 -2.56
CA MET A 347 6.00 -24.95 -1.39
C MET A 347 7.00 -25.80 -0.60
N ASP A 348 8.02 -26.32 -1.25
CA ASP A 348 9.02 -27.24 -0.71
C ASP A 348 10.41 -26.60 -0.51
N LEU A 349 10.51 -25.30 -0.60
CA LEU A 349 11.77 -24.58 -0.47
C LEU A 349 12.16 -24.41 1.01
N SER A 350 13.14 -25.18 1.48
CA SER A 350 13.72 -25.08 2.81
C SER A 350 14.98 -24.22 2.84
N ARG A 351 15.36 -23.74 4.04
CA ARG A 351 16.65 -23.02 4.23
C ARG A 351 17.86 -23.90 3.89
N GLU A 352 17.74 -25.22 4.02
CA GLU A 352 18.79 -26.18 3.66
C GLU A 352 18.91 -26.33 2.15
N LYS A 353 17.79 -26.44 1.43
CA LYS A 353 17.76 -26.42 -0.05
C LYS A 353 18.35 -25.12 -0.61
N LEU A 354 18.08 -23.99 0.04
CA LEU A 354 18.65 -22.68 -0.38
C LEU A 354 20.19 -22.62 -0.27
N LYS A 355 20.81 -23.45 0.55
CA LYS A 355 22.29 -23.54 0.67
C LYS A 355 22.91 -24.42 -0.41
N ASN A 356 22.13 -25.25 -1.08
CA ASN A 356 22.62 -26.17 -2.11
C ASN A 356 22.45 -25.58 -3.50
N TYR A 357 23.43 -24.77 -3.93
CA TYR A 357 23.45 -24.10 -5.24
C TYR A 357 23.54 -25.04 -6.44
N SER A 358 23.83 -26.32 -6.25
CA SER A 358 23.88 -27.29 -7.33
C SER A 358 22.48 -27.72 -7.78
N SER A 359 21.49 -27.70 -6.86
CA SER A 359 20.14 -28.15 -7.15
C SER A 359 19.13 -27.00 -7.39
N ILE A 360 19.39 -25.79 -6.84
CA ILE A 360 18.51 -24.62 -7.01
C ILE A 360 19.34 -23.36 -7.23
N VAL A 361 19.00 -22.59 -8.26
CA VAL A 361 19.58 -21.29 -8.55
C VAL A 361 18.48 -20.24 -8.48
N ILE A 362 18.70 -19.24 -7.63
CA ILE A 362 17.77 -18.13 -7.42
C ILE A 362 18.38 -16.84 -7.96
N ASP A 363 17.62 -16.15 -8.80
CA ASP A 363 17.94 -14.85 -9.34
C ASP A 363 17.00 -13.79 -8.74
N ASN A 364 17.54 -12.89 -7.95
CA ASN A 364 16.80 -11.76 -7.35
C ASN A 364 15.43 -12.16 -6.74
N GLY A 365 15.43 -13.27 -5.98
CA GLY A 365 14.23 -13.85 -5.35
C GLY A 365 13.33 -14.64 -6.29
N ARG A 366 13.78 -14.94 -7.51
CA ARG A 366 13.09 -15.73 -8.52
C ARG A 366 13.86 -17.01 -8.83
N ILE A 367 13.15 -18.10 -9.09
CA ILE A 367 13.75 -19.36 -9.46
C ILE A 367 14.23 -19.27 -10.91
N TRP A 368 15.54 -19.35 -11.13
CA TRP A 368 16.12 -19.44 -12.47
C TRP A 368 16.25 -20.91 -12.92
N ARG A 369 16.68 -21.78 -11.98
CA ARG A 369 16.81 -23.21 -12.19
C ARG A 369 16.48 -23.97 -10.92
N ALA A 370 15.85 -25.14 -11.05
CA ALA A 370 15.67 -26.08 -9.96
C ALA A 370 15.62 -27.51 -10.50
N ASP A 371 16.32 -28.46 -9.84
CA ASP A 371 16.26 -29.89 -10.20
C ASP A 371 14.86 -30.44 -9.89
N GLU A 372 14.30 -30.09 -8.72
CA GLU A 372 12.91 -30.36 -8.33
C GLU A 372 12.35 -29.18 -7.53
N ILE A 373 11.12 -28.76 -7.85
CA ILE A 373 10.45 -27.69 -7.14
C ILE A 373 8.93 -27.73 -7.32
N THR A 374 8.20 -27.43 -6.23
CA THR A 374 6.74 -27.54 -6.20
C THR A 374 6.08 -26.16 -6.12
N PHE A 375 5.10 -25.93 -7.01
CA PHE A 375 4.28 -24.73 -7.03
C PHE A 375 2.79 -25.07 -7.07
N CYS A 376 1.99 -24.21 -6.42
CA CYS A 376 0.54 -24.13 -6.65
C CYS A 376 0.28 -23.08 -7.72
N VAL A 377 -0.39 -23.47 -8.81
CA VAL A 377 -0.64 -22.67 -10.00
C VAL A 377 -2.07 -22.81 -10.47
N ASN A 378 -2.60 -21.79 -11.14
CA ASN A 378 -3.78 -21.96 -11.96
C ASN A 378 -3.40 -22.17 -13.43
N ASP A 379 -4.38 -22.43 -14.26
CA ASP A 379 -4.24 -22.68 -15.71
C ASP A 379 -3.49 -21.54 -16.42
N ILE A 380 -3.76 -20.26 -16.10
CA ILE A 380 -3.10 -19.10 -16.72
C ILE A 380 -1.63 -19.02 -16.33
N GLU A 381 -1.31 -19.29 -15.06
CA GLU A 381 0.08 -19.31 -14.60
C GLU A 381 0.84 -20.51 -15.16
N PHE A 382 0.18 -21.67 -15.26
CA PHE A 382 0.81 -22.84 -15.88
C PHE A 382 1.21 -22.57 -17.33
N GLN A 383 0.31 -21.95 -18.12
CA GLN A 383 0.65 -21.51 -19.48
C GLN A 383 1.86 -20.56 -19.50
N SER A 384 1.90 -19.59 -18.59
CA SER A 384 3.04 -18.67 -18.46
C SER A 384 4.34 -19.38 -18.08
N ILE A 385 4.27 -20.43 -17.25
CA ILE A 385 5.44 -21.27 -16.94
C ILE A 385 5.91 -22.02 -18.17
N CYS A 386 5.02 -22.62 -18.94
CA CYS A 386 5.36 -23.31 -20.19
C CYS A 386 6.03 -22.39 -21.20
N GLN A 387 5.64 -21.12 -21.26
CA GLN A 387 6.29 -20.12 -22.12
C GLN A 387 7.70 -19.75 -21.63
N ALA A 388 7.86 -19.55 -20.31
CA ALA A 388 9.07 -18.97 -19.73
C ALA A 388 10.12 -19.99 -19.28
N TYR A 389 9.76 -21.26 -19.12
CA TYR A 389 10.64 -22.33 -18.62
C TYR A 389 10.62 -23.57 -19.48
N ASN A 390 11.78 -24.24 -19.54
CA ASN A 390 11.90 -25.64 -19.92
C ASN A 390 11.84 -26.50 -18.65
N PHE A 391 11.21 -27.66 -18.72
CA PHE A 391 11.18 -28.67 -17.65
C PHE A 391 10.96 -30.06 -18.24
N ASP A 392 11.34 -31.09 -17.49
CA ASP A 392 11.15 -32.49 -17.88
C ASP A 392 9.68 -32.89 -17.68
N VAL A 393 8.91 -32.93 -18.77
CA VAL A 393 7.48 -33.22 -18.76
C VAL A 393 7.19 -34.65 -18.24
N GLU A 394 8.04 -35.64 -18.56
CA GLU A 394 7.83 -37.03 -18.15
C GLU A 394 8.03 -37.26 -16.66
N LYS A 395 8.90 -36.44 -16.03
CA LYS A 395 9.17 -36.51 -14.60
C LYS A 395 8.42 -35.47 -13.77
N THR A 396 7.70 -34.57 -14.44
CA THR A 396 6.87 -33.57 -13.75
C THR A 396 5.59 -34.21 -13.23
N GLU A 397 5.29 -34.04 -11.97
CA GLU A 397 4.18 -34.70 -11.27
C GLU A 397 3.09 -33.73 -10.85
N ILE A 398 1.84 -34.04 -11.13
CA ILE A 398 0.67 -33.32 -10.61
C ILE A 398 0.28 -33.99 -9.30
N ILE A 399 0.57 -33.31 -8.18
CA ILE A 399 0.33 -33.84 -6.82
C ILE A 399 -1.15 -33.75 -6.44
N ALA A 400 -1.81 -32.65 -6.81
CA ALA A 400 -3.23 -32.42 -6.53
C ALA A 400 -3.80 -31.42 -7.52
N CYS A 401 -5.10 -31.54 -7.82
CA CYS A 401 -5.78 -30.60 -8.67
C CYS A 401 -7.25 -30.41 -8.27
N TRP A 402 -7.79 -29.23 -8.59
CA TRP A 402 -9.17 -28.82 -8.38
C TRP A 402 -9.69 -28.17 -9.64
N GLU A 403 -10.86 -28.55 -10.09
CA GLU A 403 -11.54 -27.96 -11.26
C GLU A 403 -12.75 -27.13 -10.81
N PHE A 404 -12.97 -26.03 -11.49
CA PHE A 404 -14.19 -25.24 -11.36
C PHE A 404 -15.23 -25.69 -12.38
N GLU A 405 -16.49 -25.30 -12.18
CA GLU A 405 -17.59 -25.68 -13.05
C GLU A 405 -17.37 -25.19 -14.50
N ARG A 406 -17.03 -23.92 -14.66
CA ARG A 406 -16.86 -23.26 -15.97
C ARG A 406 -16.13 -21.94 -15.87
N TYR A 407 -15.76 -21.42 -17.03
CA TYR A 407 -15.40 -20.03 -17.20
C TYR A 407 -16.65 -19.13 -17.37
N GLY A 408 -16.59 -17.89 -16.87
CA GLY A 408 -17.60 -16.86 -17.05
C GLY A 408 -17.04 -15.45 -16.93
N ARG A 409 -17.76 -14.46 -17.45
CA ARG A 409 -17.41 -13.04 -17.22
C ARG A 409 -17.65 -12.68 -15.77
N LEU A 410 -16.90 -11.71 -15.25
CA LEU A 410 -17.20 -11.15 -13.93
C LEU A 410 -18.63 -10.58 -13.91
N PRO A 411 -19.33 -10.69 -12.75
CA PRO A 411 -20.72 -10.28 -12.65
C PRO A 411 -20.94 -8.78 -12.93
N TYR A 412 -22.12 -8.46 -13.47
CA TYR A 412 -22.51 -7.10 -13.82
C TYR A 412 -22.37 -6.11 -12.66
N TYR A 413 -22.73 -6.49 -11.44
CA TYR A 413 -22.66 -5.64 -10.28
C TYR A 413 -21.23 -5.20 -9.91
N LEU A 414 -20.24 -5.96 -10.33
CA LEU A 414 -18.83 -5.62 -10.18
C LEU A 414 -18.34 -4.76 -11.35
N LEU A 415 -18.67 -5.17 -12.58
CA LEU A 415 -18.23 -4.46 -13.80
C LEU A 415 -18.92 -3.10 -13.97
N ASN A 416 -20.21 -2.97 -13.63
CA ASN A 416 -20.92 -1.69 -13.73
C ASN A 416 -20.28 -0.63 -12.82
N VAL A 417 -19.96 -0.99 -11.57
CA VAL A 417 -19.29 -0.07 -10.63
C VAL A 417 -17.89 0.26 -11.13
N LEU A 418 -17.11 -0.74 -11.56
CA LEU A 418 -15.77 -0.53 -12.11
C LEU A 418 -15.79 0.43 -13.30
N ASN A 419 -16.67 0.15 -14.27
CA ASN A 419 -16.72 0.89 -15.53
C ASN A 419 -17.27 2.32 -15.34
N ARG A 420 -18.21 2.51 -14.42
CA ARG A 420 -18.67 3.86 -14.01
C ARG A 420 -17.51 4.71 -13.44
N GLU A 421 -16.73 4.15 -12.51
CA GLU A 421 -15.61 4.86 -11.91
C GLU A 421 -14.46 5.08 -12.91
N TYR A 422 -14.20 4.10 -13.81
CA TYR A 422 -13.21 4.25 -14.87
C TYR A 422 -13.61 5.35 -15.86
N ARG A 423 -14.86 5.39 -16.29
CA ARG A 423 -15.41 6.46 -17.16
C ARG A 423 -15.22 7.82 -16.49
N LYS A 424 -15.62 7.97 -15.23
CA LYS A 424 -15.45 9.20 -14.45
C LYS A 424 -13.98 9.64 -14.37
N LYS A 425 -13.07 8.71 -14.09
CA LYS A 425 -11.61 8.95 -14.10
C LYS A 425 -11.15 9.50 -15.45
N THR A 426 -11.54 8.84 -16.54
CA THR A 426 -11.12 9.18 -17.90
C THR A 426 -11.69 10.51 -18.36
N GLU A 427 -12.95 10.79 -18.06
CA GLU A 427 -13.61 12.07 -18.33
C GLU A 427 -12.92 13.23 -17.63
N LEU A 428 -12.63 13.07 -16.33
CA LEU A 428 -11.92 14.10 -15.55
C LEU A 428 -10.51 14.35 -16.10
N LYS A 429 -9.80 13.29 -16.53
CA LYS A 429 -8.48 13.41 -17.16
C LYS A 429 -8.55 14.18 -18.48
N LYS A 430 -9.52 13.84 -19.35
CA LYS A 430 -9.75 14.55 -20.64
C LYS A 430 -10.07 16.03 -20.44
N ASN A 431 -10.76 16.38 -19.37
CA ASN A 431 -11.14 17.75 -19.03
C ASN A 431 -10.04 18.54 -18.28
N GLY A 432 -8.80 18.02 -18.21
CA GLY A 432 -7.68 18.67 -17.52
C GLY A 432 -7.80 18.66 -15.99
N LYS A 433 -8.72 17.87 -15.43
CA LYS A 433 -8.99 17.79 -13.98
C LYS A 433 -8.26 16.61 -13.29
N SER A 434 -7.13 16.17 -13.83
CA SER A 434 -6.34 15.05 -13.27
C SER A 434 -5.72 15.35 -11.90
N ASN A 435 -5.65 16.61 -11.50
CA ASN A 435 -5.17 17.04 -10.19
C ASN A 435 -6.30 17.19 -9.15
N THR A 436 -7.56 16.92 -9.53
CA THR A 436 -8.69 17.02 -8.61
C THR A 436 -8.90 15.75 -7.80
N LEU A 437 -9.53 15.92 -6.65
CA LEU A 437 -9.96 14.82 -5.81
C LEU A 437 -10.90 13.86 -6.50
N GLN A 438 -11.87 14.36 -7.21
CA GLN A 438 -12.83 13.53 -7.91
C GLN A 438 -12.12 12.55 -8.84
N TYR A 439 -11.05 13.01 -9.53
CA TYR A 439 -10.19 12.15 -10.33
C TYR A 439 -9.47 11.11 -9.47
N MET A 440 -8.89 11.52 -8.33
CA MET A 440 -8.15 10.59 -7.47
C MET A 440 -9.06 9.58 -6.78
N PHE A 441 -10.25 9.98 -6.34
CA PHE A 441 -11.23 9.03 -5.82
C PHE A 441 -11.64 8.01 -6.88
N ALA A 442 -11.98 8.46 -8.07
CA ALA A 442 -12.29 7.56 -9.18
C ALA A 442 -11.10 6.62 -9.46
N LYS A 443 -9.87 7.14 -9.53
CA LYS A 443 -8.65 6.34 -9.70
C LYS A 443 -8.43 5.33 -8.56
N ASN A 444 -8.62 5.75 -7.30
CA ASN A 444 -8.47 4.87 -6.15
C ASN A 444 -9.57 3.79 -6.10
N LYS A 445 -10.80 4.12 -6.46
CA LYS A 445 -11.89 3.14 -6.58
C LYS A 445 -11.62 2.12 -7.68
N VAL A 446 -11.18 2.57 -8.85
CA VAL A 446 -10.79 1.70 -9.98
C VAL A 446 -9.69 0.72 -9.57
N ASN A 447 -8.62 1.20 -8.91
CA ASN A 447 -7.53 0.35 -8.43
C ASN A 447 -7.97 -0.52 -7.24
N GLY A 448 -8.83 0.00 -6.37
CA GLY A 448 -9.36 -0.70 -5.20
C GLY A 448 -10.29 -1.85 -5.54
N MET A 449 -10.90 -1.85 -6.73
CA MET A 449 -11.83 -2.90 -7.16
C MET A 449 -11.16 -4.28 -7.17
N PHE A 450 -9.98 -4.38 -7.76
CA PHE A 450 -9.17 -5.60 -7.69
C PHE A 450 -8.85 -5.98 -6.24
N GLY A 451 -8.36 -5.02 -5.42
CA GLY A 451 -8.02 -5.27 -4.02
C GLY A 451 -9.19 -5.82 -3.19
N MET A 452 -10.43 -5.43 -3.53
CA MET A 452 -11.62 -5.91 -2.87
C MET A 452 -11.86 -7.40 -3.13
N THR A 453 -11.58 -7.92 -4.34
CA THR A 453 -11.67 -9.35 -4.67
C THR A 453 -10.55 -10.18 -4.03
N CYS A 454 -9.47 -9.54 -3.55
CA CYS A 454 -8.32 -10.20 -2.93
C CYS A 454 -8.32 -10.13 -1.39
N THR A 455 -9.40 -9.70 -0.77
CA THR A 455 -9.47 -9.56 0.70
C THR A 455 -9.21 -10.91 1.39
N ALA A 456 -8.28 -10.93 2.34
CA ALA A 456 -8.02 -12.11 3.16
C ALA A 456 -9.22 -12.37 4.09
N LEU A 457 -9.63 -13.64 4.18
CA LEU A 457 -10.70 -14.06 5.10
C LEU A 457 -10.17 -14.23 6.52
N TYR A 458 -8.94 -14.73 6.66
CA TYR A 458 -8.30 -14.90 7.95
C TYR A 458 -7.76 -13.57 8.45
N MET A 459 -8.40 -13.05 9.47
CA MET A 459 -7.96 -11.89 10.21
C MET A 459 -7.65 -12.34 11.64
N ASP A 460 -6.54 -11.84 12.18
CA ASP A 460 -6.23 -12.03 13.60
C ASP A 460 -7.37 -11.41 14.44
N GLU A 461 -7.77 -12.10 15.52
CA GLU A 461 -8.59 -11.47 16.55
C GLU A 461 -7.69 -10.62 17.43
N PHE A 462 -8.20 -9.45 17.81
CA PHE A 462 -7.48 -8.51 18.66
C PHE A 462 -8.22 -8.36 20.00
N ILE A 463 -7.45 -8.20 21.04
CA ILE A 463 -7.94 -7.85 22.37
C ILE A 463 -7.28 -6.55 22.82
N ILE A 464 -7.95 -5.82 23.67
CA ILE A 464 -7.37 -4.68 24.38
C ILE A 464 -6.84 -5.25 25.70
N ASP A 465 -5.54 -5.07 25.96
CA ASP A 465 -4.94 -5.47 27.23
C ASP A 465 -5.25 -4.48 28.37
N ASP A 466 -4.83 -4.80 29.58
CA ASP A 466 -5.04 -3.98 30.78
C ASP A 466 -4.37 -2.59 30.67
N TYR A 467 -3.43 -2.43 29.73
CA TYR A 467 -2.75 -1.18 29.43
C TYR A 467 -3.39 -0.43 28.24
N GLY A 468 -4.55 -0.94 27.72
CA GLY A 468 -5.25 -0.39 26.57
C GLY A 468 -4.48 -0.60 25.25
N GLU A 469 -3.53 -1.53 25.19
CA GLU A 469 -2.88 -1.92 23.94
C GLU A 469 -3.73 -2.92 23.18
N ILE A 470 -3.84 -2.70 21.86
CA ILE A 470 -4.42 -3.69 20.98
C ILE A 470 -3.34 -4.69 20.62
N MET A 471 -3.54 -5.90 21.08
CA MET A 471 -2.67 -7.02 20.82
C MET A 471 -3.42 -8.14 20.09
N PRO A 472 -2.75 -8.88 19.19
CA PRO A 472 -3.34 -10.09 18.67
C PRO A 472 -3.70 -11.03 19.84
N LYS A 473 -4.96 -11.46 19.89
CA LYS A 473 -5.41 -12.46 20.84
C LYS A 473 -4.59 -13.74 20.65
N ARG A 474 -4.12 -14.32 21.75
CA ARG A 474 -3.35 -15.56 21.73
C ARG A 474 -4.09 -16.65 22.48
N ASP A 475 -3.95 -17.87 22.01
CA ASP A 475 -4.41 -19.08 22.71
C ASP A 475 -3.46 -19.44 23.89
N GLU A 476 -3.80 -20.49 24.62
CA GLU A 476 -3.00 -20.98 25.75
C GLU A 476 -1.59 -21.43 25.36
N LEU A 477 -1.37 -21.73 24.07
CA LEU A 477 -0.06 -22.12 23.50
C LEU A 477 0.72 -20.92 22.96
N GLY A 478 0.15 -19.68 23.04
CA GLY A 478 0.78 -18.46 22.56
C GLY A 478 0.58 -18.19 21.06
N ASN A 479 -0.20 -19.01 20.34
CA ASN A 479 -0.50 -18.79 18.94
C ASN A 479 -1.54 -17.68 18.78
N ARG A 480 -1.50 -16.94 17.66
CA ARG A 480 -2.52 -15.94 17.35
C ARG A 480 -3.87 -16.62 17.06
N VAL A 481 -4.91 -16.19 17.76
CA VAL A 481 -6.28 -16.63 17.49
C VAL A 481 -6.77 -15.93 16.23
N LYS A 482 -7.27 -16.71 15.28
CA LYS A 482 -7.89 -16.21 14.05
C LYS A 482 -9.40 -16.49 14.09
N ARG A 483 -10.15 -15.68 13.37
CA ARG A 483 -11.56 -15.94 13.13
C ARG A 483 -11.74 -17.31 12.50
N SER A 484 -12.74 -18.08 12.93
CA SER A 484 -13.01 -19.40 12.34
C SER A 484 -13.33 -19.28 10.84
N TYR A 485 -12.99 -20.31 10.07
CA TYR A 485 -13.27 -20.35 8.63
C TYR A 485 -14.77 -20.19 8.34
N GLN A 486 -15.60 -20.90 9.09
CA GLN A 486 -17.05 -20.86 8.94
C GLN A 486 -17.64 -19.47 9.21
N ASP A 487 -17.11 -18.73 10.18
CA ASP A 487 -17.51 -17.35 10.44
C ASP A 487 -16.94 -16.38 9.41
N ALA A 488 -15.76 -16.65 8.90
CA ALA A 488 -15.15 -15.85 7.85
C ALA A 488 -15.96 -15.93 6.54
N ILE A 489 -16.40 -17.13 6.14
CA ILE A 489 -17.25 -17.35 4.96
C ILE A 489 -18.53 -16.53 5.01
N LYS A 490 -19.17 -16.38 6.18
CA LYS A 490 -20.39 -15.57 6.34
C LYS A 490 -20.23 -14.11 5.89
N SER A 491 -19.00 -13.61 5.81
CA SER A 491 -18.69 -12.24 5.35
C SER A 491 -18.44 -12.14 3.84
N VAL A 492 -18.24 -13.26 3.15
CA VAL A 492 -17.91 -13.33 1.73
C VAL A 492 -19.14 -12.96 0.90
N PHE A 493 -18.96 -12.11 -0.08
CA PHE A 493 -19.96 -11.74 -1.10
C PHE A 493 -19.34 -11.53 -2.50
N LEU A 494 -18.02 -11.74 -2.62
CA LEU A 494 -17.25 -11.79 -3.86
C LEU A 494 -16.33 -13.00 -3.81
N SER A 495 -16.21 -13.71 -4.91
CA SER A 495 -15.31 -14.87 -4.98
C SER A 495 -13.84 -14.43 -4.85
N PRO A 496 -13.06 -14.97 -3.91
CA PRO A 496 -11.63 -14.67 -3.78
C PRO A 496 -10.82 -15.23 -4.97
N PHE A 497 -11.35 -16.19 -5.70
CA PHE A 497 -10.71 -16.77 -6.87
C PHE A 497 -10.60 -15.76 -8.02
N TRP A 498 -11.58 -14.87 -8.17
CA TRP A 498 -11.50 -13.83 -9.20
C TRP A 498 -10.23 -12.99 -9.06
N GLY A 499 -9.90 -12.57 -7.83
CA GLY A 499 -8.67 -11.81 -7.58
C GLY A 499 -7.38 -12.58 -7.90
N MET A 500 -7.37 -13.90 -7.68
CA MET A 500 -6.23 -14.76 -8.04
C MET A 500 -6.04 -14.83 -9.56
N TRP A 501 -7.12 -14.97 -10.34
CA TRP A 501 -7.05 -14.97 -11.80
C TRP A 501 -6.74 -13.60 -12.38
N ILE A 502 -7.28 -12.50 -11.81
CA ILE A 502 -6.96 -11.14 -12.27
C ILE A 502 -5.43 -10.91 -12.24
N THR A 503 -4.78 -11.30 -11.13
CA THR A 503 -3.31 -11.16 -11.05
C THR A 503 -2.57 -12.12 -11.98
N SER A 504 -3.09 -13.32 -12.19
CA SER A 504 -2.49 -14.28 -13.12
C SER A 504 -2.57 -13.78 -14.57
N TYR A 505 -3.71 -13.22 -15.02
CA TYR A 505 -3.83 -12.59 -16.33
C TYR A 505 -2.91 -11.39 -16.49
N ALA A 506 -2.89 -10.49 -15.50
CA ALA A 506 -2.01 -9.32 -15.53
C ALA A 506 -0.53 -9.73 -15.63
N ARG A 507 -0.12 -10.75 -14.90
CA ARG A 507 1.23 -11.31 -14.98
C ARG A 507 1.50 -11.96 -16.32
N SER A 508 0.54 -12.73 -16.86
CA SER A 508 0.68 -13.40 -18.15
C SER A 508 0.86 -12.41 -19.30
N LEU A 509 0.11 -11.30 -19.33
CA LEU A 509 0.30 -10.24 -20.30
C LEU A 509 1.72 -9.67 -20.26
N LEU A 510 2.23 -9.35 -19.07
CA LEU A 510 3.58 -8.82 -18.91
C LEU A 510 4.65 -9.85 -19.27
N ILE A 511 4.45 -11.13 -18.92
CA ILE A 511 5.35 -12.24 -19.25
C ILE A 511 5.48 -12.42 -20.76
N ASN A 512 4.41 -12.26 -21.53
CA ASN A 512 4.45 -12.34 -22.99
C ASN A 512 5.44 -11.33 -23.59
N PHE A 513 5.51 -10.10 -23.08
CA PHE A 513 6.52 -9.11 -23.50
C PHE A 513 7.93 -9.55 -23.10
N ILE A 514 8.10 -9.99 -21.84
CA ILE A 514 9.40 -10.35 -21.27
C ILE A 514 10.01 -11.56 -22.01
N VAL A 515 9.21 -12.58 -22.30
CA VAL A 515 9.70 -13.80 -22.97
C VAL A 515 10.02 -13.55 -24.44
N LYS A 516 9.24 -12.70 -25.13
CA LYS A 516 9.45 -12.38 -26.54
C LYS A 516 10.63 -11.41 -26.77
N PHE A 517 10.93 -10.55 -25.80
CA PHE A 517 11.95 -9.49 -25.95
C PHE A 517 12.92 -9.43 -24.76
N PRO A 518 13.55 -10.57 -24.39
CA PRO A 518 14.29 -10.68 -23.14
C PRO A 518 15.58 -9.85 -23.09
N ASN A 519 16.21 -9.58 -24.25
CA ASN A 519 17.53 -8.93 -24.27
C ASN A 519 17.43 -7.40 -24.22
N CYS A 520 16.36 -6.80 -24.77
CA CYS A 520 16.17 -5.36 -24.71
C CYS A 520 15.49 -4.91 -23.41
N ILE A 521 14.68 -5.76 -22.75
CA ILE A 521 14.02 -5.42 -21.49
C ILE A 521 15.04 -5.42 -20.36
N VAL A 522 15.12 -4.29 -19.65
CA VAL A 522 16.05 -4.06 -18.54
C VAL A 522 15.39 -4.39 -17.21
N GLN A 523 14.15 -3.94 -17.03
CA GLN A 523 13.40 -4.09 -15.80
C GLN A 523 11.90 -4.07 -16.08
N TYR A 524 11.12 -4.66 -15.19
CA TYR A 524 9.67 -4.63 -15.23
C TYR A 524 9.09 -4.49 -13.82
N ASP A 525 7.98 -3.76 -13.70
CA ASP A 525 7.33 -3.50 -12.40
C ASP A 525 5.81 -3.47 -12.53
N THR A 526 5.17 -4.59 -12.19
CA THR A 526 3.71 -4.77 -12.05
C THR A 526 2.93 -4.61 -13.36
N ASP A 527 2.99 -3.46 -14.00
CA ASP A 527 2.25 -3.04 -15.19
C ASP A 527 3.13 -2.36 -16.24
N SER A 528 4.44 -2.37 -16.05
CA SER A 528 5.37 -1.64 -16.91
C SER A 528 6.65 -2.41 -17.23
N ILE A 529 7.27 -2.01 -18.34
CA ILE A 529 8.61 -2.44 -18.75
C ILE A 529 9.52 -1.24 -18.98
N PHE A 530 10.81 -1.43 -18.70
CA PHE A 530 11.91 -0.52 -19.01
C PHE A 530 12.80 -1.22 -20.00
N PHE A 531 13.11 -0.60 -21.14
CA PHE A 531 13.86 -1.26 -22.19
C PHE A 531 14.83 -0.34 -22.91
N ARG A 532 15.91 -0.92 -23.44
CA ARG A 532 16.91 -0.22 -24.28
C ARG A 532 16.30 0.08 -25.64
N THR A 533 16.62 1.25 -26.21
CA THR A 533 16.06 1.69 -27.50
C THR A 533 16.93 1.36 -28.71
N ASN A 534 18.20 1.00 -28.49
CA ASN A 534 19.23 0.92 -29.55
C ASN A 534 19.51 -0.50 -30.02
N SER A 535 18.50 -1.37 -30.19
CA SER A 535 18.65 -2.74 -30.67
C SER A 535 17.61 -3.09 -31.74
N ASN A 536 17.84 -4.12 -32.52
CA ASN A 536 16.84 -4.64 -33.46
C ASN A 536 15.63 -5.21 -32.69
N GLU A 537 15.88 -5.86 -31.58
CA GLU A 537 14.83 -6.38 -30.70
C GLU A 537 13.92 -5.28 -30.15
N SER A 538 14.47 -4.11 -29.80
CA SER A 538 13.64 -2.98 -29.34
C SER A 538 12.75 -2.41 -30.47
N LYS A 539 13.17 -2.46 -31.72
CA LYS A 539 12.30 -2.06 -32.84
C LYS A 539 11.14 -3.04 -32.99
N ARG A 540 11.40 -4.35 -32.93
CA ARG A 540 10.34 -5.38 -32.95
C ARG A 540 9.41 -5.27 -31.74
N LEU A 541 9.95 -4.94 -30.56
CA LEU A 541 9.14 -4.67 -29.37
C LEU A 541 8.17 -3.50 -29.60
N LEU A 542 8.63 -2.41 -30.20
CA LEU A 542 7.78 -1.26 -30.52
C LEU A 542 6.67 -1.62 -31.52
N GLU A 543 6.99 -2.38 -32.57
CA GLU A 543 6.00 -2.91 -33.53
C GLU A 543 4.99 -3.84 -32.84
N TYR A 544 5.46 -4.67 -31.93
CA TYR A 544 4.60 -5.56 -31.14
C TYR A 544 3.68 -4.79 -30.19
N ILE A 545 4.17 -3.73 -29.53
CA ILE A 545 3.35 -2.83 -28.71
C ILE A 545 2.26 -2.18 -29.56
N GLU A 546 2.61 -1.71 -30.76
CA GLU A 546 1.66 -1.06 -31.67
C GLU A 546 0.55 -2.03 -32.11
N LYS A 547 0.92 -3.27 -32.53
CA LYS A 547 -0.04 -4.33 -32.87
C LYS A 547 -0.92 -4.68 -31.69
N TYR A 548 -0.36 -4.91 -30.51
CA TYR A 548 -1.12 -5.17 -29.27
C TYR A 548 -2.13 -4.06 -28.97
N ASN A 549 -1.74 -2.80 -29.12
CA ASN A 549 -2.61 -1.66 -28.86
C ASN A 549 -3.77 -1.56 -29.87
N VAL A 550 -3.57 -1.96 -31.12
CA VAL A 550 -4.65 -2.04 -32.12
C VAL A 550 -5.66 -3.11 -31.70
N GLU A 551 -5.20 -4.34 -31.43
CA GLU A 551 -6.05 -5.46 -31.00
C GLU A 551 -6.81 -5.12 -29.71
N CYS A 552 -6.14 -4.48 -28.74
CA CYS A 552 -6.75 -4.05 -27.49
C CYS A 552 -7.87 -3.01 -27.71
N LYS A 553 -7.67 -2.05 -28.63
CA LYS A 553 -8.68 -1.04 -28.97
C LYS A 553 -9.88 -1.63 -29.69
N GLU A 554 -9.65 -2.61 -30.59
CA GLU A 554 -10.72 -3.34 -31.25
C GLU A 554 -11.57 -4.11 -30.23
N LEU A 555 -10.92 -4.83 -29.31
CA LEU A 555 -11.62 -5.53 -28.22
C LEU A 555 -12.42 -4.57 -27.33
N ASN A 556 -11.85 -3.42 -26.95
CA ASN A 556 -12.56 -2.39 -26.19
C ASN A 556 -13.77 -1.84 -26.95
N ASN A 557 -13.64 -1.63 -28.26
CA ASN A 557 -14.75 -1.15 -29.09
C ASN A 557 -15.91 -2.17 -29.14
N GLU A 558 -15.58 -3.47 -29.16
CA GLU A 558 -16.59 -4.55 -29.09
C GLU A 558 -17.24 -4.62 -27.70
N ILE A 559 -16.46 -4.63 -26.62
CA ILE A 559 -16.97 -4.80 -25.25
C ILE A 559 -17.83 -3.60 -24.80
N PHE A 560 -17.47 -2.38 -25.22
CA PHE A 560 -18.10 -1.14 -24.76
C PHE A 560 -18.92 -0.41 -25.82
N ASP A 561 -19.37 -1.13 -26.87
CA ASP A 561 -20.24 -0.60 -27.95
C ASP A 561 -19.72 0.73 -28.54
N GLY A 562 -18.41 0.83 -28.74
CA GLY A 562 -17.77 2.03 -29.31
C GLY A 562 -17.60 3.21 -28.37
N ASP A 563 -17.78 3.04 -27.06
CA ASP A 563 -17.56 4.10 -26.08
C ASP A 563 -16.10 4.53 -26.02
N THR A 564 -15.82 5.73 -26.52
CA THR A 564 -14.47 6.28 -26.61
C THR A 564 -13.76 6.54 -25.28
N TYR A 565 -14.48 6.53 -24.15
CA TYR A 565 -13.87 6.62 -22.83
C TYR A 565 -13.04 5.39 -22.48
N PHE A 566 -13.36 4.23 -23.07
CA PHE A 566 -12.68 2.97 -22.82
C PHE A 566 -11.62 2.60 -23.87
N SER A 567 -11.45 3.42 -24.91
CA SER A 567 -10.54 3.12 -26.02
C SER A 567 -9.09 2.82 -25.62
N LYS A 568 -8.63 3.38 -24.49
CA LYS A 568 -7.28 3.17 -23.97
C LYS A 568 -7.17 2.13 -22.85
N LEU A 569 -8.29 1.54 -22.40
CA LEU A 569 -8.28 0.57 -21.32
C LEU A 569 -7.43 -0.64 -21.70
N GLY A 570 -6.34 -0.89 -20.95
CA GLY A 570 -5.42 -2.00 -21.17
C GLY A 570 -4.44 -1.81 -22.33
N THR A 571 -4.41 -0.65 -23.01
CA THR A 571 -3.35 -0.36 -23.97
C THR A 571 -2.00 -0.19 -23.27
N PHE A 572 -0.93 -0.52 -23.97
CA PHE A 572 0.43 -0.41 -23.48
C PHE A 572 1.06 0.87 -24.03
N GLU A 573 1.14 1.91 -23.19
CA GLU A 573 1.51 3.26 -23.61
C GLU A 573 2.98 3.58 -23.30
N LEU A 574 3.65 4.17 -24.29
CA LEU A 574 5.03 4.64 -24.16
C LEU A 574 5.07 6.00 -23.48
N ASP A 575 6.00 6.19 -22.55
CA ASP A 575 6.34 7.51 -22.02
C ASP A 575 6.88 8.40 -23.15
N LYS A 576 6.51 9.70 -23.08
CA LYS A 576 6.93 10.70 -24.06
C LYS A 576 8.44 10.95 -24.08
N TYR A 577 9.09 10.84 -22.94
CA TYR A 577 10.50 11.12 -22.76
C TYR A 577 11.28 9.88 -22.34
N LEU A 578 12.46 9.72 -22.94
CA LEU A 578 13.40 8.68 -22.51
C LEU A 578 14.05 9.05 -21.18
N MET A 579 14.42 8.05 -20.43
CA MET A 579 15.31 8.19 -19.29
C MET A 579 16.74 8.29 -19.82
N THR A 580 17.36 9.46 -19.66
CA THR A 580 18.73 9.70 -20.09
C THR A 580 19.75 8.85 -19.35
N ASP A 581 19.43 8.53 -18.11
CA ASP A 581 20.23 7.74 -17.19
C ASP A 581 19.34 6.78 -16.42
N PHE A 582 19.76 5.54 -16.27
CA PHE A 582 19.03 4.50 -15.55
C PHE A 582 20.00 3.51 -14.89
N LYS A 583 19.66 3.09 -13.67
CA LYS A 583 20.35 2.00 -12.99
C LYS A 583 19.38 1.20 -12.14
N GLY A 584 19.27 -0.10 -12.39
CA GLY A 584 18.48 -1.05 -11.62
C GLY A 584 19.35 -1.94 -10.74
N LEU A 585 18.97 -2.14 -9.48
CA LEU A 585 19.61 -3.04 -8.52
C LEU A 585 18.72 -4.24 -8.16
N GLY A 586 17.55 -4.34 -8.76
CA GLY A 586 16.56 -5.38 -8.49
C GLY A 586 15.12 -4.85 -8.42
N SER A 587 14.20 -5.72 -8.06
CA SER A 587 12.77 -5.38 -7.93
C SER A 587 12.55 -4.19 -7.01
N LYS A 588 11.93 -3.13 -7.52
CA LYS A 588 11.65 -1.88 -6.79
C LYS A 588 12.88 -1.25 -6.13
N ARG A 589 14.03 -1.33 -6.83
CA ARG A 589 15.30 -0.72 -6.45
C ARG A 589 15.98 -0.21 -7.72
N TYR A 590 15.63 1.02 -8.14
CA TYR A 590 16.20 1.64 -9.32
C TYR A 590 16.23 3.16 -9.19
N MET A 591 17.09 3.78 -9.95
CA MET A 591 17.23 5.22 -10.06
C MET A 591 17.33 5.62 -11.52
N TYR A 592 16.72 6.74 -11.88
CA TYR A 592 16.72 7.24 -13.25
C TYR A 592 16.67 8.77 -13.30
N ARG A 593 17.08 9.33 -14.41
CA ARG A 593 16.94 10.74 -14.77
C ARG A 593 16.07 10.87 -16.00
N GLN A 594 15.03 11.72 -15.94
CA GLN A 594 14.07 11.92 -17.01
C GLN A 594 13.59 13.37 -17.01
N PHE A 595 13.22 13.89 -18.18
CA PHE A 595 12.59 15.20 -18.28
C PHE A 595 11.19 15.18 -17.65
N ASP A 596 10.91 16.15 -16.79
CA ASP A 596 9.61 16.33 -16.13
C ASP A 596 8.93 17.60 -16.65
N GLU A 597 7.76 17.47 -17.28
CA GLU A 597 7.05 18.61 -17.89
C GLU A 597 6.56 19.64 -16.87
N LYS A 598 6.39 19.27 -15.61
CA LYS A 598 5.93 20.19 -14.56
C LYS A 598 7.05 21.08 -14.04
N GLU A 599 8.22 20.49 -13.94
CA GLU A 599 9.44 21.20 -13.49
C GLU A 599 10.13 21.88 -14.68
N GLU A 600 9.74 21.55 -15.93
CA GLU A 600 10.37 21.98 -17.17
C GLU A 600 11.89 21.71 -17.23
N ASP A 601 12.33 20.65 -16.50
CA ASP A 601 13.73 20.27 -16.37
C ASP A 601 13.91 18.76 -16.18
N PHE A 602 15.14 18.29 -16.21
CA PHE A 602 15.50 16.92 -15.92
C PHE A 602 15.52 16.64 -14.42
N VAL A 603 14.71 15.68 -13.98
CA VAL A 603 14.58 15.29 -12.58
C VAL A 603 15.18 13.92 -12.36
N ILE A 604 15.93 13.77 -11.26
CA ILE A 604 16.45 12.48 -10.81
C ILE A 604 15.45 11.87 -9.83
N LYS A 605 15.01 10.66 -10.13
CA LYS A 605 14.07 9.91 -9.29
C LYS A 605 14.67 8.59 -8.83
N SER A 606 14.54 8.29 -7.55
CA SER A 606 14.92 7.00 -6.97
C SER A 606 13.68 6.27 -6.44
N VAL A 607 13.54 5.01 -6.81
CA VAL A 607 12.49 4.11 -6.34
C VAL A 607 13.14 2.98 -5.57
N VAL A 608 13.05 3.06 -4.24
CA VAL A 608 13.59 2.03 -3.34
C VAL A 608 12.53 1.67 -2.32
N ALA A 609 12.09 0.42 -2.33
CA ALA A 609 11.05 -0.05 -1.42
C ALA A 609 11.48 0.15 0.04
N GLY A 610 10.66 0.87 0.80
CA GLY A 610 10.93 1.19 2.20
C GLY A 610 11.83 2.40 2.44
N CYS A 611 12.25 3.11 1.39
CA CYS A 611 13.00 4.36 1.48
C CYS A 611 12.13 5.54 0.99
N ARG A 612 12.26 6.70 1.63
CA ARG A 612 11.56 7.92 1.20
C ARG A 612 12.18 8.45 -0.10
N LYS A 613 11.35 9.04 -0.95
CA LYS A 613 11.82 9.71 -2.18
C LYS A 613 12.80 10.85 -1.82
N GLY A 614 13.88 10.97 -2.60
CA GLY A 614 14.89 12.01 -2.41
C GLY A 614 16.00 11.66 -1.40
N THR A 615 15.76 10.73 -0.47
CA THR A 615 16.71 10.38 0.60
C THR A 615 18.10 9.97 0.08
N ILE A 616 18.16 9.26 -1.06
CA ILE A 616 19.45 8.84 -1.63
C ILE A 616 20.25 10.04 -2.15
N LEU A 617 19.57 11.03 -2.71
CA LEU A 617 20.20 12.26 -3.20
C LEU A 617 20.71 13.11 -2.03
N GLU A 618 19.91 13.21 -0.96
CA GLU A 618 20.31 13.90 0.28
C GLU A 618 21.55 13.23 0.90
N GLN A 619 21.57 11.89 1.00
CA GLN A 619 22.71 11.14 1.52
C GLN A 619 23.96 11.29 0.63
N PHE A 620 23.79 11.23 -0.69
CA PHE A 620 24.90 11.44 -1.63
C PHE A 620 25.54 12.82 -1.45
N LYS A 621 24.73 13.87 -1.35
CA LYS A 621 25.19 15.24 -1.13
C LYS A 621 25.93 15.37 0.20
N PHE A 622 25.42 14.76 1.26
CA PHE A 622 26.04 14.75 2.58
C PHE A 622 27.40 14.04 2.57
N ASP A 623 27.48 12.83 2.01
CA ASP A 623 28.69 12.00 2.04
C ASP A 623 29.80 12.55 1.12
N THR A 624 29.43 13.20 0.03
CA THR A 624 30.39 13.60 -1.02
C THR A 624 30.63 15.10 -1.12
N GLY A 625 29.72 15.91 -0.58
CA GLY A 625 29.72 17.36 -0.76
C GLY A 625 29.40 17.81 -2.20
N LEU A 626 28.88 16.92 -3.06
CA LEU A 626 28.65 17.18 -4.48
C LEU A 626 27.14 17.32 -4.76
N GLU A 627 26.78 18.19 -5.70
CA GLU A 627 25.41 18.29 -6.18
C GLU A 627 25.10 17.10 -7.12
N PRO A 628 23.98 16.38 -6.88
CA PRO A 628 23.59 15.20 -7.65
C PRO A 628 23.47 15.47 -9.16
N GLU A 629 22.86 16.60 -9.54
CA GLU A 629 22.57 16.99 -10.91
C GLU A 629 23.85 17.25 -11.73
N GLU A 630 24.89 17.75 -11.08
CA GLU A 630 26.17 18.06 -11.71
C GLU A 630 27.14 16.88 -11.75
N ASN A 631 26.87 15.83 -10.97
CA ASN A 631 27.79 14.69 -10.78
C ASN A 631 27.13 13.34 -11.05
N LEU A 632 26.38 13.21 -12.14
CA LEU A 632 25.57 12.04 -12.48
C LEU A 632 26.34 10.72 -12.43
N ASP A 633 27.51 10.63 -13.05
CA ASP A 633 28.28 9.38 -13.06
C ASP A 633 28.72 8.96 -11.66
N LYS A 634 29.07 9.92 -10.79
CA LYS A 634 29.42 9.64 -9.40
C LYS A 634 28.18 9.22 -8.60
N LEU A 635 27.05 9.87 -8.84
CA LEU A 635 25.77 9.53 -8.20
C LEU A 635 25.31 8.11 -8.57
N PHE A 636 25.31 7.77 -9.87
CA PHE A 636 24.92 6.44 -10.31
C PHE A 636 25.87 5.36 -9.86
N ASN A 637 27.18 5.66 -9.70
CA ASN A 637 28.14 4.76 -9.08
C ASN A 637 27.94 4.64 -7.56
N TYR A 638 27.52 5.71 -6.89
CA TYR A 638 27.17 5.70 -5.48
C TYR A 638 25.93 4.86 -5.18
N PHE A 639 24.93 4.87 -6.10
CA PHE A 639 23.73 4.03 -6.01
C PHE A 639 24.11 2.57 -6.30
N LYS A 640 24.36 1.80 -5.25
CA LYS A 640 24.83 0.41 -5.34
C LYS A 640 24.22 -0.46 -4.24
N ASP A 641 24.33 -1.75 -4.41
CA ASP A 641 23.94 -2.73 -3.38
C ASP A 641 24.75 -2.52 -2.10
N GLY A 642 24.07 -2.67 -0.95
CA GLY A 642 24.66 -2.45 0.36
C GLY A 642 24.82 -0.98 0.75
N LEU A 643 24.30 -0.02 -0.04
CA LEU A 643 24.29 1.39 0.34
C LEU A 643 23.55 1.56 1.67
N LYS A 644 24.22 2.18 2.62
CA LYS A 644 23.65 2.54 3.92
C LYS A 644 23.24 3.99 3.90
N ILE A 645 22.04 4.24 4.35
CA ILE A 645 21.52 5.58 4.60
C ILE A 645 21.50 5.74 6.11
N ASP A 646 22.17 6.76 6.60
CA ASP A 646 22.32 7.00 8.04
C ASP A 646 20.97 7.36 8.70
N LYS A 647 21.00 7.43 10.01
CA LYS A 647 19.80 7.69 10.84
C LYS A 647 19.20 9.06 10.57
N GLU A 648 19.98 10.04 10.20
CA GLU A 648 19.56 11.43 10.01
C GLU A 648 18.82 11.59 8.69
N HIS A 649 19.32 10.95 7.63
CA HIS A 649 18.74 11.03 6.28
C HIS A 649 17.64 9.99 6.03
N SER A 650 17.68 8.83 6.68
CA SER A 650 16.68 7.78 6.46
C SER A 650 15.26 8.24 6.81
N LYS A 651 15.14 9.21 7.73
CA LYS A 651 13.89 9.73 8.29
C LYS A 651 12.92 8.61 8.73
N LYS A 652 13.48 7.42 9.00
CA LYS A 652 12.79 6.25 9.48
C LYS A 652 12.88 6.20 10.99
N LEU A 653 11.74 6.08 11.65
CA LEU A 653 11.68 5.95 13.10
C LEU A 653 11.17 4.55 13.47
N SER A 654 11.89 3.89 14.34
CA SER A 654 11.32 2.78 15.11
C SER A 654 10.67 3.36 16.35
N SER A 655 9.36 3.15 16.50
CA SER A 655 8.62 3.58 17.69
C SER A 655 8.37 2.39 18.61
N THR A 656 8.71 2.54 19.88
CA THR A 656 8.38 1.55 20.91
C THR A 656 7.62 2.28 22.01
N TYR A 657 6.38 1.85 22.22
CA TYR A 657 5.58 2.35 23.34
C TYR A 657 6.09 1.74 24.64
N ILE A 658 6.29 2.58 25.67
CA ILE A 658 6.65 2.16 27.02
C ILE A 658 5.37 2.25 27.86
N PRO A 659 4.78 1.11 28.25
CA PRO A 659 3.56 1.10 29.02
C PRO A 659 3.80 1.58 30.45
N LYS A 660 2.70 1.95 31.14
CA LYS A 660 2.68 2.21 32.58
C LYS A 660 3.27 1.03 33.35
N GLY A 661 4.07 1.28 34.35
CA GLY A 661 4.76 0.24 35.14
C GLY A 661 6.12 -0.21 34.58
N TYR A 662 6.54 0.28 33.42
CA TYR A 662 7.83 -0.09 32.80
C TYR A 662 9.06 0.55 33.51
N TYR A 663 8.86 1.61 34.25
CA TYR A 663 9.92 2.37 34.90
C TYR A 663 10.36 1.74 36.23
N ASP A 664 11.10 0.63 36.18
CA ASP A 664 11.56 -0.10 37.36
C ASP A 664 10.40 -0.46 38.35
N GLY A 665 9.25 -0.86 37.79
CA GLY A 665 8.06 -1.20 38.56
C GLY A 665 7.25 0.00 39.08
N LYS A 666 7.57 1.21 38.64
CA LYS A 666 6.81 2.44 38.98
C LYS A 666 5.88 2.81 37.84
N ASP A 667 4.74 3.40 38.19
CA ASP A 667 3.75 3.89 37.23
C ASP A 667 4.19 5.15 36.50
N SER A 668 5.20 5.83 36.99
CA SER A 668 5.75 7.06 36.41
C SER A 668 7.20 7.24 36.76
N ILE A 669 7.92 8.02 35.95
CA ILE A 669 9.29 8.45 36.20
C ILE A 669 9.36 9.97 36.12
N ASP A 670 10.04 10.58 37.10
CA ASP A 670 10.35 11.99 37.08
C ASP A 670 11.69 12.21 36.37
N ILE A 671 11.67 13.03 35.34
CA ILE A 671 12.87 13.43 34.58
C ILE A 671 13.10 14.92 34.80
N TRP A 672 14.29 15.26 35.28
CA TRP A 672 14.73 16.63 35.35
C TRP A 672 15.48 16.99 34.06
N TYR A 673 15.06 18.08 33.44
CA TYR A 673 15.62 18.54 32.17
C TYR A 673 15.94 20.02 32.27
N SER A 674 17.05 20.41 31.67
CA SER A 674 17.42 21.83 31.52
C SER A 674 16.90 22.32 30.16
N ASP A 675 16.01 23.32 30.19
CA ASP A 675 15.53 23.95 28.96
C ASP A 675 16.62 24.76 28.27
N TYR A 676 16.33 25.32 27.09
CA TYR A 676 17.29 26.12 26.34
C TYR A 676 17.69 27.45 27.04
N ASN A 677 16.94 27.86 28.07
CA ASN A 677 17.27 28.99 28.97
C ASN A 677 18.01 28.55 30.22
N ASN A 678 18.42 27.27 30.31
CA ASN A 678 19.05 26.66 31.49
C ASN A 678 18.18 26.61 32.76
N ASN A 679 16.84 26.69 32.61
CA ASN A 679 15.93 26.44 33.71
C ASN A 679 15.74 24.93 33.89
N LEU A 680 15.79 24.47 35.15
CA LEU A 680 15.51 23.07 35.49
C LEU A 680 13.99 22.88 35.62
N GLU A 681 13.46 22.01 34.78
CA GLU A 681 12.05 21.57 34.86
C GLU A 681 11.94 20.08 35.17
N LYS A 682 10.89 19.76 35.89
CA LYS A 682 10.52 18.38 36.22
C LYS A 682 9.38 17.92 35.32
N ILE A 683 9.61 16.87 34.57
CA ILE A 683 8.61 16.23 33.74
C ILE A 683 8.31 14.86 34.32
N THR A 684 7.07 14.58 34.62
CA THR A 684 6.59 13.26 35.06
C THR A 684 6.04 12.51 33.86
N LEU A 685 6.72 11.45 33.44
CA LEU A 685 6.28 10.56 32.33
C LEU A 685 5.55 9.36 32.92
N GLU A 686 4.24 9.28 32.71
CA GLU A 686 3.43 8.10 33.05
C GLU A 686 3.53 7.02 31.98
N SER A 687 3.72 7.42 30.73
CA SER A 687 4.03 6.57 29.59
C SER A 687 4.77 7.39 28.54
N ALA A 688 5.55 6.75 27.72
CA ALA A 688 6.30 7.42 26.68
C ALA A 688 6.42 6.54 25.41
N VAL A 689 6.63 7.20 24.29
CA VAL A 689 6.98 6.52 23.05
C VAL A 689 8.47 6.75 22.81
N VAL A 690 9.24 5.68 22.75
CA VAL A 690 10.64 5.75 22.35
C VAL A 690 10.68 5.82 20.82
N LEU A 691 11.18 6.92 20.29
CA LEU A 691 11.41 7.12 18.87
C LEU A 691 12.92 6.96 18.61
N LYS A 692 13.30 5.85 17.96
CA LYS A 692 14.70 5.63 17.56
C LYS A 692 14.83 5.82 16.06
N PRO A 693 15.61 6.80 15.60
CA PRO A 693 16.04 6.84 14.21
C PRO A 693 16.80 5.57 13.87
N ILE A 694 16.46 4.96 12.77
CA ILE A 694 17.11 3.73 12.29
C ILE A 694 17.78 3.97 10.94
N GLU A 695 18.93 3.32 10.76
CA GLU A 695 19.60 3.26 9.47
C GLU A 695 18.76 2.47 8.48
N PHE A 696 18.84 2.83 7.20
CA PHE A 696 18.27 2.05 6.12
C PHE A 696 19.41 1.43 5.31
N ASN A 697 19.39 0.11 5.16
CA ASN A 697 20.38 -0.62 4.36
C ASN A 697 19.69 -1.16 3.09
N MET A 698 20.21 -0.81 1.93
CA MET A 698 19.76 -1.31 0.64
C MET A 698 20.29 -2.70 0.31
N GLY A 699 20.93 -3.40 1.24
CA GLY A 699 21.50 -4.72 1.01
C GLY A 699 20.52 -5.72 0.39
N VAL A 700 20.94 -6.39 -0.65
CA VAL A 700 20.30 -7.58 -1.21
C VAL A 700 20.89 -8.79 -0.50
N SER A 701 20.12 -9.87 -0.34
CA SER A 701 20.68 -11.09 0.27
C SER A 701 21.87 -11.61 -0.54
N ASP A 702 22.88 -12.13 0.14
CA ASP A 702 24.12 -12.65 -0.50
C ASP A 702 23.85 -13.67 -1.62
N ILE A 703 22.77 -14.43 -1.51
CA ILE A 703 22.35 -15.41 -2.50
C ILE A 703 21.99 -14.72 -3.83
N HIS A 704 21.27 -13.61 -3.78
CA HIS A 704 20.85 -12.87 -4.97
C HIS A 704 22.03 -12.14 -5.62
N VAL A 705 22.92 -11.56 -4.79
CA VAL A 705 24.10 -10.83 -5.29
C VAL A 705 25.08 -11.76 -6.00
N ARG A 706 25.25 -12.99 -5.52
CA ARG A 706 26.19 -13.95 -6.11
C ARG A 706 25.77 -14.38 -7.52
N PHE A 707 24.48 -14.63 -7.74
CA PHE A 707 24.01 -15.13 -9.04
C PHE A 707 24.32 -14.14 -10.16
N TYR A 708 23.85 -12.90 -10.08
CA TYR A 708 24.06 -11.96 -11.15
C TYR A 708 25.55 -11.60 -11.36
N LYS A 709 26.33 -11.51 -10.28
CA LYS A 709 27.79 -11.31 -10.38
C LYS A 709 28.47 -12.47 -11.11
N THR A 710 28.05 -13.69 -10.85
CA THR A 710 28.58 -14.87 -11.53
C THR A 710 28.24 -14.83 -13.02
N ILE A 711 27.00 -14.56 -13.38
CA ILE A 711 26.54 -14.43 -14.76
C ILE A 711 27.26 -13.27 -15.47
N GLN A 712 27.38 -12.12 -14.84
CA GLN A 712 28.13 -10.98 -15.40
C GLN A 712 29.60 -11.29 -15.59
N ASN A 713 30.24 -12.00 -14.66
CA ASN A 713 31.64 -12.40 -14.79
C ASN A 713 31.83 -13.38 -15.93
N ILE A 714 30.93 -14.34 -16.12
CA ILE A 714 30.97 -15.26 -17.25
C ILE A 714 30.86 -14.47 -18.55
N TYR A 715 29.89 -13.59 -18.67
CA TYR A 715 29.65 -12.80 -19.87
C TYR A 715 30.81 -11.83 -20.16
N ASN A 716 31.33 -11.12 -19.17
CA ASN A 716 32.41 -10.16 -19.31
C ASN A 716 33.77 -10.82 -19.63
N ASN A 717 33.94 -12.08 -19.25
CA ASN A 717 35.16 -12.86 -19.54
C ASN A 717 35.02 -13.75 -20.79
N MET A 718 33.86 -13.72 -21.47
CA MET A 718 33.68 -14.42 -22.72
C MET A 718 34.50 -13.73 -23.82
N PRO A 719 35.22 -14.47 -24.67
CA PRO A 719 35.88 -13.88 -25.85
C PRO A 719 34.86 -13.12 -26.69
N ALA A 720 35.26 -11.97 -27.24
CA ALA A 720 34.35 -11.10 -28.02
C ALA A 720 33.67 -11.83 -29.20
N GLU A 721 34.36 -12.84 -29.76
CA GLU A 721 33.82 -13.74 -30.79
C GLU A 721 32.66 -14.61 -30.24
N HIS A 722 32.79 -15.11 -29.00
CA HIS A 722 31.74 -15.91 -28.36
C HIS A 722 30.55 -15.05 -27.90
N CYS A 723 30.78 -13.81 -27.49
CA CYS A 723 29.72 -12.88 -27.19
C CYS A 723 28.86 -12.58 -28.42
N LYS A 724 29.50 -12.36 -29.59
CA LYS A 724 28.79 -12.20 -30.86
C LYS A 724 28.04 -13.47 -31.29
N ILE A 725 28.64 -14.63 -31.08
CA ILE A 725 28.00 -15.93 -31.37
C ILE A 725 26.83 -16.14 -30.41
N PHE A 726 26.97 -15.80 -29.14
CA PHE A 726 25.91 -15.90 -28.15
C PHE A 726 24.74 -14.94 -28.47
N GLU A 727 25.04 -13.70 -28.86
CA GLU A 727 24.06 -12.74 -29.34
C GLU A 727 23.41 -13.22 -30.65
N GLN A 728 24.15 -13.78 -31.57
CA GLN A 728 23.64 -14.36 -32.84
C GLN A 728 22.81 -15.62 -32.60
N ILE A 729 23.21 -16.48 -31.67
CA ILE A 729 22.45 -17.68 -31.30
C ILE A 729 21.13 -17.25 -30.63
N MET A 730 21.14 -16.26 -29.77
CA MET A 730 19.91 -15.72 -29.16
C MET A 730 18.99 -15.06 -30.21
N ASP A 731 19.59 -14.37 -31.21
CA ASP A 731 18.84 -13.79 -32.32
C ASP A 731 18.33 -14.88 -33.32
N SER A 732 19.01 -16.05 -33.44
CA SER A 732 18.63 -17.14 -34.37
C SER A 732 17.53 -18.05 -33.80
N PHE A 733 17.47 -18.28 -32.49
CA PHE A 733 16.36 -18.99 -31.87
C PHE A 733 15.02 -18.29 -32.07
N GLU A 734 15.04 -16.95 -32.26
CA GLU A 734 13.84 -16.16 -32.51
C GLU A 734 13.36 -16.24 -33.99
N LEU A 735 14.20 -16.62 -34.92
CA LEU A 735 13.87 -16.71 -36.36
C LEU A 735 13.27 -18.07 -36.76
N GLU A 736 13.56 -19.13 -36.03
CA GLU A 736 13.00 -20.47 -36.32
C GLU A 736 11.55 -20.63 -35.82
N GLU A 737 11.17 -19.96 -34.71
CA GLU A 737 9.78 -19.98 -34.19
C GLU A 737 8.79 -19.15 -35.04
N LEU A 738 9.29 -18.26 -35.92
CA LEU A 738 8.45 -17.42 -36.78
C LEU A 738 8.21 -18.02 -38.21
N GLN A 739 8.77 -19.19 -38.51
CA GLN A 739 8.60 -19.86 -39.82
C GLN A 739 7.62 -21.04 -39.78
N ASP A 740 7.15 -21.44 -38.59
CA ASP A 740 6.21 -22.56 -38.38
C ASP A 740 4.78 -22.14 -37.97
N ASP A 741 4.35 -20.87 -38.22
CA ASP A 741 2.96 -20.44 -38.13
C ASP A 741 2.40 -19.95 -39.45
#